data_fc9db69675811a5ed91633c997cd1a82
#
_entry.id   fc9db69675811a5ed91633c997cd1a82
#
_cell.length_a   1.000
_cell.length_b   1.000
_cell.length_c   1.000
_cell.angle_alpha   90.00
_cell.angle_beta   90.00
_cell.angle_gamma   90.00
#
_symmetry.space_group_name_H-M   'P 1'
#
loop_
_entity.id
_entity.type
_entity.pdbx_description
1 polymer ?
#
loop_
_entity_poly.entity_id
_entity_poly.type
_entity_poly.pdbx_seq_one_letter_code
_entity_poly.pdbx_strand_id
1 'polypeptide(L)'
;MWSSLFTAIVLAVNSSTLDTLIVPLKEIVVTGTRVRESAFRAPSSISVIDRRAFSNGRELSLSDALGGVPGVFVQSRSGAQDVRITIRGYGARGNGDRSNAGNIRGIRVLTDGIPVSEPDGRTSLDLVDLGATDRIEVSRSNGTSIYGNASGGVVNLTTNLSFEKPFVRFEQRAGSFGFHREQGVLGFAAGRGRGTVSLANSTFEGWRAHSSSSATLAHLRFASPLGDASKLTLISDLVSTLNRFPGALTAAELATDREQANPTYVARDERRWNRVGRVAATLEHALDEKQDMTVSLWAEPKVLQRSERNRFRDFNRIHTGGSALYSSSYALTEGIEARTTLGADEAFQDGSIMFYGLTPSGGRDTAVIANKREAANSAGGFLQQTVTWNDRWSAQIAARYDNLWYIAQDRIEPDLNATKRFTRVTPKGSISYRLANHTIFASLGGGVESPAFNEIDPGPPYDAITSLNPFLDAMRSTTYEIGARGVLGSAVGPWRYDAAIYQIETSNEIVPQNGGGYFTTAGRSQRIGAELTLDWQPLTSLVLHATGSFSNNEYKRYTNELGDFSGNDMPGLPRLFFASSGRAKLPQGFSAELGVSGSGNYFADDANTAEAEAYHLVNATLDWSRDLPRGTVRAFVSGANLLDQDHVASVFINGLAGRYYEPGLPLNVSGGLSVSWR
;
A
#
# COMPACT_ATOMS: atom_id res chain seq x y z
N MET A 1 -23.02 -27.34 -21.14
CA MET A 1 -24.05 -26.80 -20.24
C MET A 1 -23.74 -25.35 -19.75
N TRP A 2 -22.83 -24.62 -20.39
CA TRP A 2 -22.41 -23.27 -20.00
C TRP A 2 -22.89 -22.16 -20.93
N SER A 3 -23.55 -22.51 -22.03
CA SER A 3 -24.05 -21.52 -23.03
C SER A 3 -25.44 -20.95 -22.75
N SER A 4 -26.18 -21.50 -21.80
CA SER A 4 -27.60 -21.15 -21.55
C SER A 4 -27.81 -20.13 -20.40
N LEU A 5 -26.81 -19.86 -19.56
CA LEU A 5 -26.92 -18.87 -18.46
C LEU A 5 -26.60 -17.43 -18.92
N PHE A 6 -25.86 -17.27 -20.01
CA PHE A 6 -25.52 -15.94 -20.53
C PHE A 6 -26.66 -15.26 -21.33
N THR A 7 -27.63 -16.03 -21.80
CA THR A 7 -28.69 -15.52 -22.66
C THR A 7 -29.91 -14.95 -21.90
N ALA A 8 -30.03 -15.20 -20.61
CA ALA A 8 -31.17 -14.79 -19.79
C ALA A 8 -31.08 -13.38 -19.19
N ILE A 9 -29.89 -12.73 -19.21
CA ILE A 9 -29.69 -11.41 -18.58
C ILE A 9 -29.91 -10.24 -19.57
N VAL A 10 -30.11 -10.52 -20.87
CA VAL A 10 -30.12 -9.47 -21.93
C VAL A 10 -31.49 -8.81 -22.18
N LEU A 11 -32.57 -9.23 -21.55
CA LEU A 11 -33.91 -8.69 -21.82
C LEU A 11 -34.54 -7.98 -20.63
N ALA A 12 -34.30 -6.71 -20.47
CA ALA A 12 -35.18 -5.61 -20.01
C ALA A 12 -34.40 -4.40 -19.51
N VAL A 13 -33.96 -3.51 -20.38
CA VAL A 13 -33.49 -2.18 -19.94
C VAL A 13 -34.23 -1.12 -20.73
N ASN A 14 -35.20 -0.47 -20.08
CA ASN A 14 -35.78 0.77 -20.56
C ASN A 14 -34.89 1.95 -20.12
N SER A 15 -34.61 2.84 -21.07
CA SER A 15 -33.72 3.99 -20.97
C SER A 15 -34.18 5.03 -19.97
N SER A 16 -33.50 5.18 -18.86
CA SER A 16 -33.36 6.41 -18.10
C SER A 16 -31.89 6.80 -18.03
N THR A 17 -31.58 8.09 -18.08
CA THR A 17 -30.25 8.69 -18.14
C THR A 17 -29.25 7.99 -17.23
N LEU A 18 -28.42 7.13 -17.83
CA LEU A 18 -27.44 6.29 -17.13
C LEU A 18 -26.09 7.00 -17.17
N ASP A 19 -25.59 7.37 -15.99
CA ASP A 19 -24.19 7.78 -15.82
C ASP A 19 -23.25 6.75 -16.44
N THR A 20 -22.30 7.20 -17.25
CA THR A 20 -21.24 6.36 -17.78
C THR A 20 -20.43 5.79 -16.63
N LEU A 21 -20.34 4.45 -16.55
CA LEU A 21 -19.60 3.76 -15.49
C LEU A 21 -18.07 3.91 -15.66
N ILE A 22 -17.62 4.23 -16.87
CA ILE A 22 -16.21 4.49 -17.18
C ILE A 22 -15.98 6.00 -17.17
N VAL A 23 -15.24 6.49 -16.17
CA VAL A 23 -14.83 7.89 -16.09
C VAL A 23 -13.70 8.13 -17.13
N PRO A 24 -13.80 9.17 -17.98
CA PRO A 24 -12.73 9.52 -18.89
C PRO A 24 -11.43 9.83 -18.14
N LEU A 25 -10.31 9.20 -18.51
CA LEU A 25 -8.99 9.42 -17.86
C LEU A 25 -8.56 10.90 -17.85
N LYS A 26 -9.05 11.71 -18.78
CA LYS A 26 -8.73 13.15 -18.86
C LYS A 26 -9.24 13.95 -17.66
N GLU A 27 -10.28 13.48 -17.00
CA GLU A 27 -10.93 14.12 -15.84
C GLU A 27 -10.31 13.68 -14.51
N ILE A 28 -9.49 12.63 -14.52
CA ILE A 28 -8.85 12.12 -13.31
C ILE A 28 -7.57 12.91 -13.06
N VAL A 29 -7.58 13.74 -12.02
CA VAL A 29 -6.38 14.45 -11.53
C VAL A 29 -5.71 13.59 -10.47
N VAL A 30 -4.42 13.35 -10.63
CA VAL A 30 -3.58 12.62 -9.67
C VAL A 30 -2.66 13.57 -8.91
N THR A 31 -2.38 13.24 -7.68
CA THR A 31 -1.53 14.02 -6.77
C THR A 31 -0.35 13.20 -6.22
N GLY A 32 -0.34 11.90 -6.47
CA GLY A 32 0.74 11.00 -6.07
C GLY A 32 2.11 11.31 -6.69
N THR A 33 2.18 12.26 -7.63
CA THR A 33 3.42 12.81 -8.20
C THR A 33 3.85 14.13 -7.53
N ARG A 34 3.22 14.54 -6.42
CA ARG A 34 3.34 15.85 -5.74
C ARG A 34 2.91 17.06 -6.57
N VAL A 35 2.54 16.85 -7.81
CA VAL A 35 2.02 17.87 -8.73
C VAL A 35 0.64 17.44 -9.18
N ARG A 36 -0.32 18.35 -9.21
CA ARG A 36 -1.64 18.06 -9.77
C ARG A 36 -1.52 17.93 -11.29
N GLU A 37 -1.71 16.73 -11.79
CA GLU A 37 -1.71 16.46 -13.23
C GLU A 37 -2.82 15.48 -13.62
N SER A 38 -3.21 15.49 -14.89
CA SER A 38 -4.15 14.50 -15.40
C SER A 38 -3.48 13.12 -15.46
N ALA A 39 -4.12 12.08 -14.92
CA ALA A 39 -3.65 10.71 -15.04
C ALA A 39 -3.42 10.30 -16.49
N PHE A 40 -4.17 10.87 -17.43
CA PHE A 40 -4.01 10.63 -18.86
C PHE A 40 -2.68 11.16 -19.41
N ARG A 41 -2.16 12.28 -18.88
CA ARG A 41 -0.91 12.93 -19.34
C ARG A 41 0.33 12.44 -18.61
N ALA A 42 0.17 11.87 -17.42
CA ALA A 42 1.29 11.47 -16.57
C ALA A 42 2.23 10.48 -17.29
N PRO A 43 3.54 10.75 -17.36
CA PRO A 43 4.50 9.86 -18.00
C PRO A 43 4.94 8.72 -17.08
N SER A 44 3.95 8.03 -16.49
CA SER A 44 4.15 6.98 -15.48
C SER A 44 2.91 6.10 -15.36
N SER A 45 3.05 4.85 -14.94
CA SER A 45 1.93 3.94 -14.67
C SER A 45 1.24 4.31 -13.36
N ILE A 46 -0.01 4.76 -13.44
CA ILE A 46 -0.83 5.19 -12.30
C ILE A 46 -2.20 4.53 -12.37
N SER A 47 -2.61 3.89 -11.27
CA SER A 47 -3.97 3.39 -11.08
C SER A 47 -4.71 4.28 -10.08
N VAL A 48 -5.97 4.55 -10.34
CA VAL A 48 -6.86 5.31 -9.44
C VAL A 48 -8.04 4.42 -9.09
N ILE A 49 -8.28 4.24 -7.81
CA ILE A 49 -9.31 3.38 -7.26
C ILE A 49 -10.25 4.27 -6.44
N ASP A 50 -11.47 4.44 -6.92
CA ASP A 50 -12.51 5.18 -6.20
C ASP A 50 -13.17 4.31 -5.13
N ARG A 51 -13.72 4.93 -4.09
CA ARG A 51 -14.39 4.26 -2.97
C ARG A 51 -15.40 3.18 -3.42
N ARG A 52 -16.09 3.38 -4.54
CA ARG A 52 -17.08 2.42 -5.07
C ARG A 52 -16.50 1.05 -5.37
N ALA A 53 -15.20 0.97 -5.68
CA ALA A 53 -14.53 -0.28 -6.02
C ALA A 53 -14.26 -1.17 -4.80
N PHE A 54 -14.21 -0.62 -3.58
CA PHE A 54 -13.88 -1.37 -2.36
C PHE A 54 -14.93 -1.24 -1.25
N SER A 55 -15.91 -0.34 -1.38
CA SER A 55 -16.89 -0.06 -0.30
C SER A 55 -17.93 -1.16 -0.06
N ASN A 56 -18.03 -2.15 -0.92
CA ASN A 56 -18.96 -3.28 -0.78
C ASN A 56 -18.26 -4.56 -0.25
N GLY A 57 -17.14 -4.40 0.45
CA GLY A 57 -16.39 -5.44 1.12
C GLY A 57 -16.31 -5.21 2.63
N ARG A 58 -15.39 -5.90 3.27
CA ARG A 58 -15.15 -5.77 4.73
C ARG A 58 -14.54 -4.42 5.10
N GLU A 59 -13.79 -3.78 4.20
CA GLU A 59 -12.96 -2.59 4.46
C GLU A 59 -12.02 -2.80 5.66
N LEU A 60 -11.51 -4.01 5.82
CA LEU A 60 -10.69 -4.39 6.96
C LEU A 60 -9.22 -4.02 6.74
N SER A 61 -8.73 -4.16 5.51
CA SER A 61 -7.33 -3.93 5.17
C SER A 61 -7.15 -3.50 3.72
N LEU A 62 -5.96 -3.03 3.36
CA LEU A 62 -5.64 -2.64 1.98
C LEU A 62 -5.78 -3.79 0.96
N SER A 63 -5.84 -5.06 1.38
CA SER A 63 -6.13 -6.16 0.47
C SER A 63 -7.50 -6.03 -0.17
N ASP A 64 -8.47 -5.46 0.54
CA ASP A 64 -9.85 -5.28 0.05
C ASP A 64 -9.95 -4.20 -1.07
N ALA A 65 -8.91 -3.37 -1.20
CA ALA A 65 -8.87 -2.28 -2.19
C ALA A 65 -7.84 -2.47 -3.31
N LEU A 66 -6.69 -3.09 -3.00
CA LEU A 66 -5.55 -3.15 -3.93
C LEU A 66 -5.44 -4.45 -4.73
N GLY A 67 -6.22 -5.48 -4.40
CA GLY A 67 -6.13 -6.80 -5.03
C GLY A 67 -6.41 -6.82 -6.55
N GLY A 68 -7.06 -5.78 -7.08
CA GLY A 68 -7.32 -5.59 -8.52
C GLY A 68 -6.35 -4.63 -9.23
N VAL A 69 -5.24 -4.21 -8.60
CA VAL A 69 -4.29 -3.27 -9.19
C VAL A 69 -3.15 -4.05 -9.87
N PRO A 70 -2.92 -3.91 -11.18
CA PRO A 70 -1.82 -4.63 -11.83
C PRO A 70 -0.48 -4.20 -11.26
N GLY A 71 0.50 -5.10 -11.19
CA GLY A 71 1.81 -4.86 -10.60
C GLY A 71 1.84 -4.79 -9.08
N VAL A 72 0.68 -4.84 -8.41
CA VAL A 72 0.54 -4.83 -6.95
C VAL A 72 0.10 -6.20 -6.46
N PHE A 73 0.96 -6.90 -5.75
CA PHE A 73 0.62 -8.17 -5.12
C PHE A 73 0.43 -7.96 -3.63
N VAL A 74 -0.78 -8.25 -3.14
CA VAL A 74 -1.17 -8.07 -1.75
C VAL A 74 -1.38 -9.42 -1.10
N GLN A 75 -0.69 -9.65 0.00
CA GLN A 75 -0.75 -10.87 0.80
C GLN A 75 -1.40 -10.56 2.15
N SER A 76 -2.61 -11.10 2.37
CA SER A 76 -3.29 -10.98 3.66
C SER A 76 -2.80 -12.07 4.61
N ARG A 77 -2.37 -11.68 5.80
CA ARG A 77 -1.98 -12.63 6.84
C ARG A 77 -3.22 -13.07 7.62
N SER A 78 -3.66 -14.29 7.40
CA SER A 78 -4.81 -14.90 8.08
C SER A 78 -6.13 -14.10 7.97
N GLY A 79 -6.27 -13.29 6.90
CA GLY A 79 -7.48 -12.48 6.67
C GLY A 79 -7.68 -11.31 7.63
N ALA A 80 -6.71 -11.02 8.51
CA ALA A 80 -6.71 -9.91 9.45
C ALA A 80 -6.29 -8.57 8.81
N GLN A 81 -6.13 -7.55 9.63
CA GLN A 81 -5.71 -6.20 9.18
C GLN A 81 -4.27 -6.16 8.66
N ASP A 82 -3.42 -7.08 9.11
CA ASP A 82 -2.01 -7.12 8.73
C ASP A 82 -1.85 -7.66 7.31
N VAL A 83 -1.34 -6.81 6.41
CA VAL A 83 -1.12 -7.16 5.00
C VAL A 83 0.30 -6.81 4.58
N ARG A 84 0.79 -7.57 3.62
CA ARG A 84 2.05 -7.30 2.93
C ARG A 84 1.74 -6.83 1.52
N ILE A 85 2.41 -5.79 1.10
CA ILE A 85 2.23 -5.19 -0.22
C ILE A 85 3.56 -5.22 -0.94
N THR A 86 3.54 -5.70 -2.18
CA THR A 86 4.65 -5.53 -3.11
C THR A 86 4.16 -4.81 -4.36
N ILE A 87 4.99 -3.93 -4.90
CA ILE A 87 4.82 -3.30 -6.21
C ILE A 87 6.03 -3.66 -7.05
N ARG A 88 5.82 -4.43 -8.14
CA ARG A 88 6.90 -4.89 -9.03
C ARG A 88 8.07 -5.53 -8.27
N GLY A 89 7.76 -6.30 -7.21
CA GLY A 89 8.73 -6.99 -6.36
C GLY A 89 9.44 -6.13 -5.31
N TYR A 90 9.15 -4.84 -5.20
CA TYR A 90 9.53 -4.02 -4.04
C TYR A 90 8.50 -4.16 -2.93
N GLY A 91 8.92 -3.91 -1.69
CA GLY A 91 8.05 -3.97 -0.52
C GLY A 91 8.24 -5.23 0.31
N ALA A 92 7.19 -5.66 0.99
CA ALA A 92 7.21 -6.81 1.90
C ALA A 92 6.95 -8.12 1.14
N ARG A 93 7.98 -8.77 0.66
CA ARG A 93 7.89 -10.03 -0.10
C ARG A 93 7.55 -11.28 0.72
N GLY A 94 7.32 -11.17 1.98
CA GLY A 94 7.09 -12.31 2.86
C GLY A 94 8.16 -12.43 3.92
N ASN A 95 8.40 -11.39 4.67
CA ASN A 95 9.35 -11.39 5.76
C ASN A 95 8.81 -12.20 6.95
N GLY A 96 9.69 -12.80 7.71
CA GLY A 96 9.35 -13.54 8.92
C GLY A 96 9.03 -12.65 10.12
N ASP A 97 9.33 -13.13 11.30
CA ASP A 97 8.93 -12.54 12.58
C ASP A 97 9.29 -11.07 12.78
N ARG A 98 10.44 -10.60 12.25
CA ARG A 98 10.84 -9.19 12.38
C ARG A 98 10.01 -8.21 11.56
N SER A 99 9.32 -8.67 10.54
CA SER A 99 8.48 -7.83 9.68
C SER A 99 7.07 -7.60 10.22
N ASN A 100 6.71 -8.19 11.36
CA ASN A 100 5.46 -7.87 12.04
C ASN A 100 5.36 -6.36 12.41
N ALA A 101 6.45 -5.59 12.25
CA ALA A 101 6.46 -4.15 12.39
C ALA A 101 6.18 -3.37 11.09
N GLY A 102 5.97 -4.07 9.96
CA GLY A 102 5.61 -3.46 8.69
C GLY A 102 6.80 -2.93 7.89
N ASN A 103 7.52 -3.80 7.18
CA ASN A 103 8.58 -3.38 6.26
C ASN A 103 8.08 -3.36 4.84
N ILE A 104 7.48 -2.24 4.44
CA ILE A 104 7.12 -1.99 3.04
C ILE A 104 8.22 -1.10 2.43
N ARG A 105 9.49 -1.56 2.48
CA ARG A 105 10.61 -0.84 1.89
C ARG A 105 10.41 -0.67 0.38
N GLY A 106 10.74 0.49 -0.14
CA GLY A 106 10.64 0.81 -1.56
C GLY A 106 9.24 1.23 -2.03
N ILE A 107 8.26 1.29 -1.13
CA ILE A 107 6.94 1.81 -1.40
C ILE A 107 6.64 2.94 -0.43
N ARG A 108 6.35 4.13 -0.96
CA ARG A 108 5.92 5.27 -0.16
C ARG A 108 4.41 5.24 0.04
N VAL A 109 3.95 5.16 1.27
CA VAL A 109 2.52 5.23 1.60
C VAL A 109 2.19 6.59 2.21
N LEU A 110 1.14 7.24 1.72
CA LEU A 110 0.68 8.54 2.15
C LEU A 110 -0.81 8.49 2.52
N THR A 111 -1.22 9.30 3.48
CA THR A 111 -2.63 9.62 3.75
C THR A 111 -2.80 11.13 3.67
N ASP A 112 -3.63 11.60 2.74
CA ASP A 112 -3.82 13.03 2.44
C ASP A 112 -2.50 13.78 2.21
N GLY A 113 -1.52 13.11 1.55
CA GLY A 113 -0.20 13.65 1.27
C GLY A 113 0.81 13.56 2.42
N ILE A 114 0.40 13.19 3.63
CA ILE A 114 1.29 13.02 4.78
C ILE A 114 1.84 11.58 4.82
N PRO A 115 3.15 11.38 5.00
CA PRO A 115 3.75 10.05 5.01
C PRO A 115 3.23 9.17 6.16
N VAL A 116 2.89 7.92 5.82
CA VAL A 116 2.69 6.81 6.77
C VAL A 116 4.03 6.08 7.00
N SER A 117 4.93 6.13 6.01
CA SER A 117 6.28 5.58 6.14
C SER A 117 7.10 6.38 7.15
N GLU A 118 7.71 5.68 8.09
CA GLU A 118 8.52 6.21 9.17
C GLU A 118 9.89 6.70 8.66
N PRO A 119 10.58 7.61 9.36
CA PRO A 119 11.90 8.11 8.96
C PRO A 119 12.96 7.02 8.81
N ASP A 120 12.83 5.94 9.56
CA ASP A 120 13.72 4.78 9.54
C ASP A 120 13.40 3.73 8.46
N GLY A 121 12.50 4.06 7.52
CA GLY A 121 12.11 3.21 6.40
C GLY A 121 11.07 2.13 6.71
N ARG A 122 10.64 1.99 7.96
CA ARG A 122 9.50 1.13 8.31
C ARG A 122 8.19 1.78 7.86
N THR A 123 7.19 0.96 7.61
CA THR A 123 5.83 1.44 7.30
C THR A 123 4.84 0.56 8.04
N SER A 124 4.02 1.18 8.87
CA SER A 124 2.89 0.54 9.53
C SER A 124 1.61 1.02 8.90
N LEU A 125 0.77 0.11 8.42
CA LEU A 125 -0.51 0.45 7.79
C LEU A 125 -1.64 0.68 8.80
N ASP A 126 -1.35 0.73 10.10
CA ASP A 126 -2.34 0.88 11.16
C ASP A 126 -3.12 2.21 11.08
N LEU A 127 -2.52 3.26 10.49
CA LEU A 127 -3.19 4.55 10.26
C LEU A 127 -4.17 4.55 9.08
N VAL A 128 -4.19 3.48 8.29
CA VAL A 128 -5.03 3.38 7.10
C VAL A 128 -6.44 2.95 7.49
N ASP A 129 -7.42 3.78 7.16
CA ASP A 129 -8.85 3.49 7.28
C ASP A 129 -9.53 3.59 5.92
N LEU A 130 -9.90 2.45 5.33
CA LEU A 130 -10.63 2.41 4.06
C LEU A 130 -12.02 3.06 4.18
N GLY A 131 -12.65 2.97 5.35
CA GLY A 131 -13.96 3.60 5.59
C GLY A 131 -13.92 5.13 5.60
N ALA A 132 -12.76 5.75 5.88
CA ALA A 132 -12.52 7.19 5.79
C ALA A 132 -11.87 7.60 4.46
N THR A 133 -11.48 6.64 3.61
CA THR A 133 -10.82 6.88 2.33
C THR A 133 -11.83 6.93 1.19
N ASP A 134 -11.73 7.95 0.34
CA ASP A 134 -12.58 8.08 -0.86
C ASP A 134 -11.87 7.65 -2.14
N ARG A 135 -10.55 7.81 -2.18
CA ARG A 135 -9.76 7.47 -3.36
C ARG A 135 -8.37 7.00 -2.98
N ILE A 136 -7.87 6.03 -3.72
CA ILE A 136 -6.51 5.52 -3.61
C ILE A 136 -5.82 5.72 -4.96
N GLU A 137 -4.67 6.37 -4.96
CA GLU A 137 -3.81 6.52 -6.13
C GLU A 137 -2.60 5.61 -5.94
N VAL A 138 -2.32 4.77 -6.92
CA VAL A 138 -1.16 3.88 -6.93
C VAL A 138 -0.28 4.19 -8.12
N SER A 139 0.84 4.87 -7.87
CA SER A 139 1.90 5.02 -8.87
C SER A 139 2.82 3.80 -8.79
N ARG A 140 2.90 3.04 -9.87
CA ARG A 140 3.73 1.83 -9.99
C ARG A 140 5.09 2.10 -10.63
N SER A 141 5.30 3.31 -11.09
CA SER A 141 6.59 3.77 -11.60
C SER A 141 7.50 4.23 -10.47
N ASN A 142 8.79 4.15 -10.70
CA ASN A 142 9.79 4.62 -9.73
C ASN A 142 9.53 6.07 -9.30
N GLY A 143 9.29 6.28 -8.01
CA GLY A 143 9.01 7.58 -7.37
C GLY A 143 10.20 8.16 -6.60
N THR A 144 11.37 7.52 -6.63
CA THR A 144 12.51 7.88 -5.76
C THR A 144 13.02 9.29 -5.99
N SER A 145 13.00 9.78 -7.23
CA SER A 145 13.44 11.14 -7.57
C SER A 145 12.58 12.25 -6.96
N ILE A 146 11.45 11.93 -6.38
CA ILE A 146 10.51 12.88 -5.76
C ILE A 146 10.33 12.60 -4.27
N TYR A 147 10.22 11.32 -3.88
CA TYR A 147 9.85 10.90 -2.53
C TYR A 147 11.01 10.29 -1.71
N GLY A 148 12.18 10.05 -2.33
CA GLY A 148 13.22 9.22 -1.72
C GLY A 148 12.78 7.75 -1.76
N ASN A 149 13.06 6.95 -0.83
CA ASN A 149 12.77 5.51 -0.66
C ASN A 149 11.43 4.99 -1.26
N ALA A 150 11.28 5.06 -2.60
CA ALA A 150 10.05 4.79 -3.36
C ALA A 150 10.33 4.16 -4.74
N SER A 151 11.33 3.25 -4.84
CA SER A 151 11.70 2.61 -6.12
C SER A 151 10.58 1.75 -6.71
N GLY A 152 9.75 1.13 -5.87
CA GLY A 152 8.57 0.36 -6.29
C GLY A 152 7.37 1.24 -6.62
N GLY A 153 7.25 2.40 -5.99
CA GLY A 153 6.14 3.30 -6.24
C GLY A 153 5.57 4.01 -5.01
N VAL A 154 4.39 4.57 -5.22
CA VAL A 154 3.70 5.40 -4.20
C VAL A 154 2.24 4.97 -4.12
N VAL A 155 1.72 4.83 -2.90
CA VAL A 155 0.30 4.62 -2.60
C VAL A 155 -0.18 5.83 -1.82
N ASN A 156 -1.11 6.60 -2.36
CA ASN A 156 -1.69 7.77 -1.70
C ASN A 156 -3.19 7.58 -1.49
N LEU A 157 -3.61 7.59 -0.23
CA LEU A 157 -5.02 7.52 0.16
C LEU A 157 -5.52 8.94 0.44
N THR A 158 -6.67 9.30 -0.12
CA THR A 158 -7.22 10.65 0.01
C THR A 158 -8.63 10.64 0.55
N THR A 159 -8.93 11.63 1.41
CA THR A 159 -10.24 11.90 1.97
C THR A 159 -10.95 12.97 1.13
N ASN A 160 -12.24 12.78 0.85
CA ASN A 160 -13.03 13.79 0.14
C ASN A 160 -13.64 14.82 1.12
N LEU A 161 -13.26 16.07 0.93
CA LEU A 161 -13.83 17.22 1.65
C LEU A 161 -14.71 18.10 0.75
N SER A 162 -15.03 17.66 -0.47
CA SER A 162 -15.81 18.41 -1.47
C SER A 162 -17.30 18.10 -1.44
N PHE A 163 -17.87 17.86 -0.27
CA PHE A 163 -19.30 17.66 -0.13
C PHE A 163 -20.05 19.02 -0.09
N GLU A 164 -21.24 19.06 -0.69
CA GLU A 164 -22.06 20.30 -0.78
C GLU A 164 -22.76 20.65 0.53
N LYS A 165 -23.31 19.65 1.20
CA LYS A 165 -24.10 19.80 2.43
C LYS A 165 -23.53 18.98 3.56
N PRO A 166 -23.58 19.47 4.81
CA PRO A 166 -23.28 18.66 5.98
C PRO A 166 -24.07 17.36 5.97
N PHE A 167 -23.46 16.29 6.47
CA PHE A 167 -24.08 14.97 6.51
C PHE A 167 -23.63 14.17 7.73
N VAL A 168 -24.44 13.21 8.11
CA VAL A 168 -24.09 12.15 9.05
C VAL A 168 -24.24 10.82 8.32
N ARG A 169 -23.24 9.97 8.39
CA ARG A 169 -23.27 8.61 7.85
C ARG A 169 -22.95 7.62 8.95
N PHE A 170 -23.78 6.63 9.08
CA PHE A 170 -23.55 5.47 9.95
C PHE A 170 -23.46 4.22 9.09
N GLU A 171 -22.45 3.40 9.36
CA GLU A 171 -22.22 2.13 8.66
C GLU A 171 -22.00 1.01 9.67
N GLN A 172 -22.63 -0.14 9.43
CA GLN A 172 -22.40 -1.37 10.17
C GLN A 172 -22.14 -2.50 9.21
N ARG A 173 -21.13 -3.31 9.52
CA ARG A 173 -20.72 -4.48 8.75
C ARG A 173 -20.53 -5.65 9.69
N ALA A 174 -20.89 -6.84 9.21
CA ALA A 174 -20.67 -8.09 9.92
C ALA A 174 -20.34 -9.20 8.92
N GLY A 175 -19.71 -10.28 9.40
CA GLY A 175 -19.37 -11.38 8.51
C GLY A 175 -18.81 -12.59 9.25
N SER A 176 -18.32 -13.54 8.47
CA SER A 176 -17.72 -14.78 8.96
C SER A 176 -16.57 -14.53 9.94
N PHE A 177 -16.30 -15.48 10.80
CA PHE A 177 -15.18 -15.49 11.77
C PHE A 177 -15.21 -14.32 12.77
N GLY A 178 -16.42 -13.96 13.24
CA GLY A 178 -16.61 -12.89 14.21
C GLY A 178 -16.21 -11.51 13.70
N PHE A 179 -16.28 -11.29 12.37
CA PHE A 179 -16.02 -9.95 11.81
C PHE A 179 -17.17 -9.00 12.12
N HIS A 180 -16.83 -7.88 12.77
CA HIS A 180 -17.71 -6.74 12.99
C HIS A 180 -16.97 -5.44 12.74
N ARG A 181 -17.66 -4.47 12.11
CA ARG A 181 -17.17 -3.10 11.97
C ARG A 181 -18.34 -2.11 12.07
N GLU A 182 -18.14 -1.12 12.89
CA GLU A 182 -19.07 0.01 13.05
C GLU A 182 -18.32 1.31 12.74
N GLN A 183 -18.96 2.20 12.00
CA GLN A 183 -18.38 3.49 11.66
C GLN A 183 -19.42 4.59 11.64
N GLY A 184 -19.10 5.70 12.28
CA GLY A 184 -19.82 6.97 12.18
C GLY A 184 -18.96 8.01 11.46
N VAL A 185 -19.52 8.71 10.48
CA VAL A 185 -18.86 9.82 9.78
C VAL A 185 -19.76 11.05 9.83
N LEU A 186 -19.22 12.15 10.36
CA LEU A 186 -19.83 13.47 10.35
C LEU A 186 -19.10 14.35 9.33
N GLY A 187 -19.82 14.82 8.30
CA GLY A 187 -19.37 15.90 7.43
C GLY A 187 -19.95 17.21 7.89
N PHE A 188 -19.14 18.21 8.18
CA PHE A 188 -19.56 19.50 8.70
C PHE A 188 -18.97 20.68 7.93
N ALA A 189 -19.63 21.83 8.03
CA ALA A 189 -19.16 23.10 7.50
C ALA A 189 -18.90 24.07 8.65
N ALA A 190 -17.79 24.81 8.58
CA ALA A 190 -17.42 25.85 9.53
C ALA A 190 -16.92 27.07 8.75
N GLY A 191 -17.74 28.10 8.65
CA GLY A 191 -17.49 29.24 7.76
C GLY A 191 -17.33 28.79 6.29
N ARG A 192 -16.21 29.15 5.66
CA ARG A 192 -15.84 28.69 4.30
C ARG A 192 -15.23 27.27 4.28
N GLY A 193 -14.89 26.73 5.46
CA GLY A 193 -14.24 25.43 5.59
C GLY A 193 -15.20 24.26 5.56
N ARG A 194 -14.65 23.09 5.25
CA ARG A 194 -15.32 21.78 5.29
C ARG A 194 -14.46 20.79 6.07
N GLY A 195 -15.12 19.94 6.85
CA GLY A 195 -14.42 18.92 7.61
C GLY A 195 -15.20 17.64 7.76
N THR A 196 -14.48 16.57 8.05
CA THR A 196 -15.05 15.27 8.39
C THR A 196 -14.45 14.77 9.70
N VAL A 197 -15.31 14.16 10.52
CA VAL A 197 -14.90 13.33 11.66
C VAL A 197 -15.36 11.92 11.38
N SER A 198 -14.47 10.97 11.44
CA SER A 198 -14.75 9.52 11.30
C SER A 198 -14.35 8.81 12.58
N LEU A 199 -15.24 8.01 13.14
CA LEU A 199 -14.98 7.12 14.27
C LEU A 199 -15.35 5.71 13.85
N ALA A 200 -14.43 4.77 13.97
CA ALA A 200 -14.65 3.38 13.61
C ALA A 200 -14.09 2.43 14.68
N ASN A 201 -14.81 1.34 14.88
CA ASN A 201 -14.34 0.20 15.64
C ASN A 201 -14.51 -1.07 14.81
N SER A 202 -13.52 -1.94 14.79
CA SER A 202 -13.58 -3.22 14.11
C SER A 202 -13.00 -4.33 14.96
N THR A 203 -13.60 -5.51 14.88
CA THR A 203 -13.13 -6.74 15.50
C THR A 203 -13.17 -7.87 14.48
N PHE A 204 -12.25 -8.79 14.61
CA PHE A 204 -12.18 -10.02 13.84
C PHE A 204 -11.64 -11.10 14.76
N GLU A 205 -12.44 -12.11 15.06
CA GLU A 205 -12.02 -13.22 15.95
C GLU A 205 -10.95 -14.08 15.30
N GLY A 206 -10.95 -14.13 13.96
CA GLY A 206 -10.02 -14.91 13.17
C GLY A 206 -10.53 -16.30 12.85
N TRP A 207 -10.10 -16.84 11.71
CA TRP A 207 -10.46 -18.19 11.28
C TRP A 207 -9.43 -19.24 11.70
N ARG A 208 -8.20 -18.82 12.02
CA ARG A 208 -7.16 -19.64 12.60
C ARG A 208 -7.06 -19.42 14.10
N ALA A 209 -6.63 -20.44 14.82
CA ALA A 209 -6.25 -20.27 16.22
C ALA A 209 -5.24 -19.10 16.35
N HIS A 210 -5.40 -18.26 17.35
CA HIS A 210 -4.50 -17.15 17.65
C HIS A 210 -4.32 -16.12 16.49
N SER A 211 -5.41 -15.83 15.74
CA SER A 211 -5.39 -14.88 14.62
C SER A 211 -6.34 -13.69 14.78
N SER A 212 -6.80 -13.41 15.98
CA SER A 212 -7.73 -12.31 16.25
C SER A 212 -7.10 -10.93 16.04
N SER A 213 -7.92 -9.97 15.62
CA SER A 213 -7.51 -8.58 15.52
C SER A 213 -8.63 -7.62 15.95
N SER A 214 -8.24 -6.43 16.40
CA SER A 214 -9.15 -5.34 16.67
C SER A 214 -8.52 -4.00 16.34
N ALA A 215 -9.35 -3.02 15.94
CA ALA A 215 -8.93 -1.65 15.71
C ALA A 215 -9.99 -0.66 16.19
N THR A 216 -9.53 0.41 16.81
CA THR A 216 -10.30 1.63 17.06
C THR A 216 -9.60 2.78 16.35
N LEU A 217 -10.36 3.49 15.51
CA LEU A 217 -9.82 4.51 14.61
C LEU A 217 -10.65 5.80 14.78
N ALA A 218 -9.98 6.92 14.91
CA ALA A 218 -10.61 8.24 14.92
C ALA A 218 -9.82 9.17 13.99
N HIS A 219 -10.51 9.78 13.02
CA HIS A 219 -9.91 10.65 12.03
C HIS A 219 -10.67 11.97 11.96
N LEU A 220 -9.93 13.08 11.98
CA LEU A 220 -10.41 14.43 11.71
C LEU A 220 -9.67 14.97 10.48
N ARG A 221 -10.43 15.51 9.55
CA ARG A 221 -9.95 16.28 8.41
C ARG A 221 -10.72 17.58 8.33
N PHE A 222 -10.01 18.68 8.20
CA PHE A 222 -10.63 19.99 8.03
C PHE A 222 -9.83 20.82 7.05
N ALA A 223 -10.48 21.35 6.02
CA ALA A 223 -9.86 22.26 5.06
C ALA A 223 -10.66 23.55 4.97
N SER A 224 -9.95 24.67 5.01
CA SER A 224 -10.54 26.01 4.92
C SER A 224 -9.68 26.93 4.03
N PRO A 225 -10.30 27.69 3.12
CA PRO A 225 -9.61 28.79 2.48
C PRO A 225 -9.24 29.85 3.51
N LEU A 226 -8.03 30.39 3.42
CA LEU A 226 -7.51 31.53 4.16
C LEU A 226 -7.33 32.70 3.17
N GLY A 227 -8.35 33.53 3.01
CA GLY A 227 -8.44 34.47 1.89
C GLY A 227 -8.71 33.75 0.57
N ASP A 228 -8.23 34.32 -0.53
CA ASP A 228 -8.47 33.81 -1.90
C ASP A 228 -7.29 33.02 -2.44
N ALA A 229 -6.08 33.27 -1.92
CA ALA A 229 -4.84 32.66 -2.40
C ALA A 229 -4.37 31.46 -1.58
N SER A 230 -4.94 31.22 -0.39
CA SER A 230 -4.43 30.17 0.52
C SER A 230 -5.51 29.19 0.92
N LYS A 231 -5.11 27.97 1.20
CA LYS A 231 -5.94 26.91 1.78
C LYS A 231 -5.15 26.19 2.87
N LEU A 232 -5.73 26.10 4.06
CA LEU A 232 -5.19 25.33 5.18
C LEU A 232 -5.97 24.03 5.32
N THR A 233 -5.23 22.92 5.40
CA THR A 233 -5.79 21.60 5.74
C THR A 233 -5.20 21.14 7.07
N LEU A 234 -6.08 20.74 8.00
CA LEU A 234 -5.71 20.17 9.30
C LEU A 234 -6.10 18.69 9.34
N ILE A 235 -5.23 17.88 9.90
CA ILE A 235 -5.36 16.44 10.01
C ILE A 235 -5.09 16.03 11.45
N SER A 236 -5.96 15.17 12.00
CA SER A 236 -5.67 14.50 13.27
C SER A 236 -6.17 13.06 13.21
N ASP A 237 -5.33 12.13 13.67
CA ASP A 237 -5.62 10.71 13.72
C ASP A 237 -5.29 10.17 15.12
N LEU A 238 -6.16 9.30 15.64
CA LEU A 238 -5.93 8.49 16.83
C LEU A 238 -6.29 7.05 16.51
N VAL A 239 -5.34 6.16 16.67
CA VAL A 239 -5.47 4.76 16.26
C VAL A 239 -4.94 3.84 17.35
N SER A 240 -5.70 2.78 17.63
CA SER A 240 -5.27 1.65 18.46
C SER A 240 -5.59 0.36 17.75
N THR A 241 -4.58 -0.46 17.45
CA THR A 241 -4.74 -1.77 16.79
C THR A 241 -4.07 -2.86 17.60
N LEU A 242 -4.75 -3.99 17.74
CA LEU A 242 -4.20 -5.21 18.33
C LEU A 242 -4.32 -6.33 17.31
N ASN A 243 -3.21 -6.98 16.99
CA ASN A 243 -3.18 -8.15 16.10
C ASN A 243 -2.46 -9.31 16.80
N ARG A 244 -3.06 -10.50 16.82
CA ARG A 244 -2.42 -11.75 17.18
C ARG A 244 -1.96 -12.47 15.93
N PHE A 245 -0.86 -13.21 16.04
CA PHE A 245 -0.23 -13.88 14.92
C PHE A 245 -0.22 -15.38 15.12
N PRO A 246 -0.86 -16.16 14.22
CA PRO A 246 -0.86 -17.62 14.31
C PRO A 246 0.49 -18.23 13.91
N GLY A 247 1.36 -17.48 13.22
CA GLY A 247 2.61 -17.97 12.63
C GLY A 247 2.41 -18.86 11.41
N ALA A 248 3.51 -19.07 10.68
CA ALA A 248 3.51 -19.94 9.52
C ALA A 248 3.52 -21.43 9.91
N LEU A 249 2.97 -22.24 9.03
CA LEU A 249 2.90 -23.70 9.13
C LEU A 249 3.97 -24.36 8.26
N THR A 250 4.37 -25.57 8.61
CA THR A 250 5.07 -26.49 7.70
C THR A 250 4.10 -27.06 6.67
N ALA A 251 4.59 -27.67 5.59
CA ALA A 251 3.75 -28.36 4.62
C ALA A 251 2.90 -29.49 5.26
N ALA A 252 3.47 -30.24 6.20
CA ALA A 252 2.77 -31.31 6.90
C ALA A 252 1.66 -30.78 7.83
N GLU A 253 1.92 -29.71 8.57
CA GLU A 253 0.90 -29.05 9.39
C GLU A 253 -0.21 -28.44 8.53
N LEU A 254 0.14 -27.80 7.41
CA LEU A 254 -0.81 -27.24 6.47
C LEU A 254 -1.76 -28.31 5.89
N ALA A 255 -1.23 -29.48 5.56
CA ALA A 255 -2.01 -30.60 5.04
C ALA A 255 -2.89 -31.29 6.11
N THR A 256 -2.51 -31.20 7.40
CA THR A 256 -3.23 -31.86 8.49
C THR A 256 -4.36 -30.98 9.04
N ASP A 257 -4.07 -29.70 9.31
CA ASP A 257 -5.03 -28.75 9.87
C ASP A 257 -4.59 -27.33 9.53
N ARG A 258 -5.34 -26.65 8.68
CA ARG A 258 -5.07 -25.28 8.21
C ARG A 258 -5.45 -24.21 9.23
N GLU A 259 -6.33 -24.53 10.18
CA GLU A 259 -6.81 -23.59 11.21
C GLU A 259 -5.84 -23.47 12.38
N GLN A 260 -4.92 -24.42 12.53
CA GLN A 260 -3.97 -24.44 13.65
C GLN A 260 -3.01 -23.23 13.62
N ALA A 261 -2.53 -22.87 14.79
CA ALA A 261 -1.45 -21.93 14.97
C ALA A 261 -0.13 -22.63 15.30
N ASN A 262 0.99 -21.97 15.06
CA ASN A 262 2.28 -22.38 15.58
C ASN A 262 2.23 -22.44 17.13
N PRO A 263 2.44 -23.60 17.77
CA PRO A 263 2.33 -23.72 19.22
C PRO A 263 3.24 -22.78 20.00
N THR A 264 4.40 -22.46 19.44
CA THR A 264 5.34 -21.49 20.03
C THR A 264 4.77 -20.07 20.05
N TYR A 265 4.02 -19.68 19.00
CA TYR A 265 3.39 -18.37 18.91
C TYR A 265 2.23 -18.26 19.92
N VAL A 266 1.44 -19.33 20.05
CA VAL A 266 0.37 -19.39 21.05
C VAL A 266 0.94 -19.29 22.47
N ALA A 267 1.98 -20.07 22.79
CA ALA A 267 2.60 -20.09 24.12
C ALA A 267 3.20 -18.73 24.52
N ARG A 268 3.64 -17.93 23.54
CA ARG A 268 4.22 -16.60 23.76
C ARG A 268 3.18 -15.49 23.66
N ASP A 269 1.93 -15.78 23.34
CA ASP A 269 0.88 -14.82 22.94
C ASP A 269 1.46 -13.80 21.94
N GLU A 270 2.04 -14.33 20.83
CA GLU A 270 2.68 -13.49 19.79
C GLU A 270 1.69 -12.48 19.25
N ARG A 271 1.91 -11.19 19.56
CA ARG A 271 0.98 -10.11 19.24
C ARG A 271 1.69 -8.79 19.02
N ARG A 272 1.00 -7.88 18.34
CA ARG A 272 1.38 -6.49 18.20
C ARG A 272 0.22 -5.59 18.61
N TRP A 273 0.46 -4.74 19.57
CA TRP A 273 -0.44 -3.67 19.98
C TRP A 273 0.19 -2.33 19.62
N ASN A 274 -0.41 -1.62 18.67
CA ASN A 274 0.09 -0.34 18.19
C ASN A 274 -0.91 0.77 18.53
N ARG A 275 -0.43 1.86 19.12
CA ARG A 275 -1.19 3.06 19.45
C ARG A 275 -0.46 4.24 18.83
N VAL A 276 -1.15 4.97 17.95
CA VAL A 276 -0.59 6.07 17.18
C VAL A 276 -1.51 7.26 17.29
N GLY A 277 -0.93 8.41 17.63
CA GLY A 277 -1.55 9.72 17.44
C GLY A 277 -0.86 10.43 16.29
N ARG A 278 -1.57 11.21 15.49
CA ARG A 278 -1.01 12.08 14.46
C ARG A 278 -1.71 13.41 14.47
N VAL A 279 -0.94 14.47 14.32
CA VAL A 279 -1.43 15.81 13.97
C VAL A 279 -0.61 16.30 12.77
N ALA A 280 -1.29 16.91 11.79
CA ALA A 280 -0.62 17.51 10.64
C ALA A 280 -1.36 18.74 10.14
N ALA A 281 -0.61 19.64 9.51
CA ALA A 281 -1.14 20.83 8.84
C ALA A 281 -0.48 20.97 7.48
N THR A 282 -1.27 21.28 6.46
CA THR A 282 -0.80 21.59 5.10
C THR A 282 -1.34 22.95 4.70
N LEU A 283 -0.46 23.86 4.32
CA LEU A 283 -0.76 25.15 3.73
C LEU A 283 -0.45 25.10 2.25
N GLU A 284 -1.47 25.27 1.41
CA GLU A 284 -1.35 25.52 -0.03
C GLU A 284 -1.52 27.01 -0.26
N HIS A 285 -0.60 27.66 -0.97
CA HIS A 285 -0.63 29.09 -1.26
C HIS A 285 -0.30 29.35 -2.71
N ALA A 286 -1.24 30.00 -3.44
CA ALA A 286 -1.00 30.52 -4.78
C ALA A 286 -0.32 31.89 -4.65
N LEU A 287 0.94 31.99 -5.10
CA LEU A 287 1.67 33.26 -5.15
C LEU A 287 1.13 34.14 -6.29
N ASP A 288 0.78 33.50 -7.41
CA ASP A 288 0.07 34.05 -8.54
C ASP A 288 -0.63 32.92 -9.33
N GLU A 289 -1.14 33.19 -10.54
CA GLU A 289 -1.82 32.20 -11.40
C GLU A 289 -0.90 31.07 -11.89
N LYS A 290 0.42 31.24 -11.82
CA LYS A 290 1.45 30.37 -12.37
C LYS A 290 2.37 29.76 -11.31
N GLN A 291 2.33 30.28 -10.09
CA GLN A 291 3.23 29.90 -9.02
C GLN A 291 2.46 29.49 -7.78
N ASP A 292 2.80 28.34 -7.25
CA ASP A 292 2.21 27.80 -6.03
C ASP A 292 3.28 27.27 -5.07
N MET A 293 2.96 27.33 -3.79
CA MET A 293 3.76 26.77 -2.71
C MET A 293 2.89 25.90 -1.82
N THR A 294 3.41 24.76 -1.41
CA THR A 294 2.79 23.88 -0.43
C THR A 294 3.77 23.58 0.70
N VAL A 295 3.34 23.78 1.93
CA VAL A 295 4.11 23.44 3.13
C VAL A 295 3.29 22.52 4.00
N SER A 296 3.86 21.40 4.40
CA SER A 296 3.24 20.44 5.32
C SER A 296 4.14 20.19 6.52
N LEU A 297 3.53 20.11 7.71
CA LEU A 297 4.19 19.74 8.97
C LEU A 297 3.37 18.67 9.66
N TRP A 298 4.06 17.73 10.35
CA TRP A 298 3.38 16.67 11.12
C TRP A 298 4.17 16.26 12.35
N ALA A 299 3.43 15.73 13.33
CA ALA A 299 3.99 15.04 14.49
C ALA A 299 3.16 13.79 14.79
N GLU A 300 3.84 12.70 15.15
CA GLU A 300 3.25 11.38 15.36
C GLU A 300 3.88 10.67 16.56
N PRO A 301 3.32 10.82 17.77
CA PRO A 301 3.66 9.97 18.89
C PRO A 301 3.15 8.54 18.65
N LYS A 302 3.98 7.56 18.96
CA LYS A 302 3.72 6.14 18.75
C LYS A 302 4.18 5.30 19.93
N VAL A 303 3.29 4.42 20.40
CA VAL A 303 3.58 3.36 21.37
C VAL A 303 3.28 2.03 20.72
N LEU A 304 4.29 1.18 20.61
CA LEU A 304 4.18 -0.16 20.04
C LEU A 304 4.64 -1.19 21.07
N GLN A 305 3.74 -2.08 21.45
CA GLN A 305 4.04 -3.21 22.34
C GLN A 305 3.87 -4.52 21.58
N ARG A 306 4.84 -5.42 21.72
CA ARG A 306 4.77 -6.72 21.05
C ARG A 306 5.44 -7.82 21.86
N SER A 307 4.82 -8.99 21.86
CA SER A 307 5.42 -10.22 22.29
C SER A 307 5.94 -10.96 21.07
N GLU A 308 7.24 -11.24 21.02
CA GLU A 308 7.86 -12.00 19.94
C GLU A 308 9.22 -12.57 20.35
N ARG A 309 9.60 -13.69 19.77
CA ARG A 309 10.96 -14.28 19.93
C ARG A 309 11.41 -14.39 21.37
N ASN A 310 10.51 -14.84 22.23
CA ASN A 310 10.76 -15.02 23.66
C ASN A 310 11.09 -13.71 24.42
N ARG A 311 10.66 -12.56 23.92
CA ARG A 311 10.85 -11.23 24.54
C ARG A 311 9.58 -10.41 24.42
N PHE A 312 9.34 -9.58 25.42
CA PHE A 312 8.37 -8.51 25.31
C PHE A 312 9.12 -7.21 24.95
N ARG A 313 8.66 -6.54 23.90
CA ARG A 313 9.24 -5.29 23.39
C ARG A 313 8.28 -4.15 23.59
N ASP A 314 8.78 -3.07 24.15
CA ASP A 314 8.04 -1.83 24.42
C ASP A 314 8.76 -0.67 23.71
N PHE A 315 8.12 -0.15 22.68
CA PHE A 315 8.65 0.94 21.86
C PHE A 315 7.88 2.21 22.19
N ASN A 316 8.58 3.27 22.48
CA ASN A 316 8.00 4.58 22.71
C ASN A 316 8.76 5.60 21.86
N ARG A 317 8.10 6.15 20.84
CA ARG A 317 8.73 6.97 19.80
C ARG A 317 7.90 8.19 19.49
N ILE A 318 8.58 9.23 19.01
CA ILE A 318 7.96 10.37 18.34
C ILE A 318 8.54 10.49 16.93
N HIS A 319 7.69 10.65 15.95
CA HIS A 319 8.06 11.00 14.59
C HIS A 319 7.61 12.45 14.35
N THR A 320 8.46 13.24 13.73
CA THR A 320 8.13 14.61 13.32
C THR A 320 8.68 14.85 11.93
N GLY A 321 8.07 15.74 11.18
CA GLY A 321 8.62 16.08 9.89
C GLY A 321 7.88 17.23 9.21
N GLY A 322 8.42 17.62 8.08
CA GLY A 322 7.87 18.65 7.23
C GLY A 322 8.28 18.47 5.78
N SER A 323 7.54 19.09 4.89
CA SER A 323 7.89 19.21 3.48
C SER A 323 7.53 20.59 2.96
N ALA A 324 8.32 21.10 2.03
CA ALA A 324 8.06 22.33 1.30
C ALA A 324 8.19 22.06 -0.19
N LEU A 325 7.22 22.52 -0.97
CA LEU A 325 7.16 22.43 -2.42
C LEU A 325 6.94 23.83 -2.99
N TYR A 326 7.63 24.15 -4.06
CA TYR A 326 7.39 25.32 -4.87
C TYR A 326 7.28 24.90 -6.32
N SER A 327 6.26 25.36 -7.03
CA SER A 327 6.06 25.11 -8.45
C SER A 327 5.87 26.42 -9.19
N SER A 328 6.48 26.52 -10.37
CA SER A 328 6.33 27.66 -11.27
C SER A 328 6.11 27.18 -12.69
N SER A 329 5.06 27.66 -13.34
CA SER A 329 4.71 27.37 -14.73
C SER A 329 4.95 28.62 -15.58
N TYR A 330 5.62 28.50 -16.74
CA TYR A 330 5.94 29.60 -17.62
C TYR A 330 6.04 29.16 -19.08
N ALA A 331 5.74 30.05 -19.99
CA ALA A 331 5.96 29.84 -21.41
C ALA A 331 7.44 30.09 -21.76
N LEU A 332 8.07 29.16 -22.46
CA LEU A 332 9.41 29.35 -23.05
C LEU A 332 9.32 30.05 -24.39
N THR A 333 8.39 29.59 -25.21
CA THR A 333 8.04 30.21 -26.52
C THR A 333 6.56 29.90 -26.78
N GLU A 334 6.01 30.40 -27.88
CA GLU A 334 4.68 30.04 -28.35
C GLU A 334 4.57 28.49 -28.53
N GLY A 335 3.58 27.88 -27.88
CA GLY A 335 3.36 26.42 -27.92
C GLY A 335 4.31 25.58 -27.06
N ILE A 336 5.24 26.19 -26.30
CA ILE A 336 6.14 25.47 -25.37
C ILE A 336 5.97 26.03 -23.95
N GLU A 337 5.39 25.19 -23.10
CA GLU A 337 5.22 25.47 -21.66
C GLU A 337 6.24 24.69 -20.85
N ALA A 338 6.73 25.31 -19.81
CA ALA A 338 7.63 24.69 -18.85
C ALA A 338 7.08 24.81 -17.44
N ARG A 339 7.33 23.80 -16.62
CA ARG A 339 7.04 23.80 -15.18
C ARG A 339 8.25 23.33 -14.41
N THR A 340 8.71 24.17 -13.49
CA THR A 340 9.77 23.85 -12.53
C THR A 340 9.14 23.54 -11.18
N THR A 341 9.50 22.43 -10.57
CA THR A 341 9.10 22.06 -9.20
C THR A 341 10.34 21.84 -8.35
N LEU A 342 10.43 22.53 -7.25
CA LEU A 342 11.43 22.36 -6.20
C LEU A 342 10.78 21.80 -4.96
N GLY A 343 11.43 20.86 -4.29
CA GLY A 343 10.91 20.31 -3.04
C GLY A 343 12.02 19.95 -2.07
N ALA A 344 11.69 20.06 -0.79
CA ALA A 344 12.53 19.61 0.31
C ALA A 344 11.68 18.89 1.36
N ASP A 345 12.24 17.85 1.98
CA ASP A 345 11.61 17.07 3.04
C ASP A 345 12.60 16.84 4.17
N GLU A 346 12.08 16.88 5.39
CA GLU A 346 12.79 16.50 6.60
C GLU A 346 11.87 15.63 7.42
N ALA A 347 12.37 14.51 7.92
CA ALA A 347 11.65 13.65 8.84
C ALA A 347 12.62 13.09 9.90
N PHE A 348 12.26 13.25 11.14
CA PHE A 348 13.04 12.83 12.30
C PHE A 348 12.23 11.90 13.18
N GLN A 349 12.89 10.90 13.71
CA GLN A 349 12.34 9.97 14.70
C GLN A 349 13.33 9.85 15.86
N ASP A 350 12.79 9.80 17.08
CA ASP A 350 13.55 9.47 18.27
C ASP A 350 12.70 8.66 19.24
N GLY A 351 13.32 7.73 19.95
CA GLY A 351 12.59 6.97 20.94
C GLY A 351 13.38 5.86 21.60
N SER A 352 12.76 5.27 22.61
CA SER A 352 13.31 4.16 23.38
C SER A 352 12.68 2.84 22.99
N ILE A 353 13.47 1.78 23.04
CA ILE A 353 13.02 0.41 22.94
C ILE A 353 13.52 -0.33 24.17
N MET A 354 12.56 -0.84 24.95
CA MET A 354 12.85 -1.68 26.09
C MET A 354 12.54 -3.13 25.75
N PHE A 355 13.48 -4.03 25.99
CA PHE A 355 13.24 -5.47 25.90
C PHE A 355 13.14 -6.07 27.29
N TYR A 356 12.10 -6.84 27.50
CA TYR A 356 11.83 -7.57 28.75
C TYR A 356 11.75 -9.07 28.48
N GLY A 357 11.93 -9.89 29.51
CA GLY A 357 11.53 -11.29 29.48
C GLY A 357 10.04 -11.44 29.26
N LEU A 358 9.62 -12.66 28.92
CA LEU A 358 8.21 -13.04 28.89
C LEU A 358 7.83 -13.79 30.15
N THR A 359 6.67 -13.44 30.72
CA THR A 359 5.98 -14.31 31.68
C THR A 359 5.50 -15.59 31.02
N PRO A 360 5.17 -16.66 31.76
CA PRO A 360 4.60 -17.88 31.17
C PRO A 360 3.33 -17.67 30.36
N SER A 361 2.59 -16.59 30.62
CA SER A 361 1.37 -16.20 29.87
C SER A 361 1.64 -15.24 28.69
N GLY A 362 2.90 -15.05 28.27
CA GLY A 362 3.27 -14.14 27.17
C GLY A 362 3.21 -12.65 27.53
N GLY A 363 3.04 -12.31 28.81
CA GLY A 363 3.07 -10.93 29.31
C GLY A 363 4.50 -10.41 29.49
N ARG A 364 4.59 -9.13 29.87
CA ARG A 364 5.87 -8.45 30.21
C ARG A 364 6.37 -8.93 31.57
N ASP A 365 7.57 -9.44 31.64
CA ASP A 365 8.31 -9.69 32.89
C ASP A 365 8.94 -8.39 33.41
N THR A 366 9.45 -8.41 34.64
CA THR A 366 10.13 -7.28 35.28
C THR A 366 11.59 -7.13 34.83
N ALA A 367 12.23 -8.22 34.36
CA ALA A 367 13.61 -8.22 33.93
C ALA A 367 13.81 -7.44 32.65
N VAL A 368 14.60 -6.35 32.69
CA VAL A 368 15.03 -5.58 31.52
C VAL A 368 16.23 -6.29 30.88
N ILE A 369 16.07 -6.71 29.62
CA ILE A 369 17.10 -7.42 28.86
C ILE A 369 17.91 -6.42 28.02
N ALA A 370 17.26 -5.40 27.43
CA ALA A 370 17.93 -4.35 26.68
C ALA A 370 17.19 -3.01 26.86
N ASN A 371 17.93 -1.92 26.85
CA ASN A 371 17.42 -0.55 26.91
C ASN A 371 18.12 0.26 25.84
N LYS A 372 17.43 0.43 24.70
CA LYS A 372 18.00 1.05 23.50
C LYS A 372 17.31 2.37 23.18
N ARG A 373 18.08 3.33 22.66
CA ARG A 373 17.56 4.48 21.93
C ARG A 373 17.82 4.25 20.44
N GLU A 374 16.77 4.34 19.63
CA GLU A 374 16.86 4.33 18.17
C GLU A 374 16.37 5.67 17.63
N ALA A 375 17.25 6.38 16.93
CA ALA A 375 16.89 7.60 16.24
C ALA A 375 17.25 7.52 14.76
N ALA A 376 16.42 8.11 13.92
CA ALA A 376 16.62 8.20 12.48
C ALA A 376 16.29 9.61 11.99
N ASN A 377 17.11 10.12 11.09
CA ASN A 377 16.84 11.36 10.38
C ASN A 377 16.90 11.11 8.88
N SER A 378 15.90 11.58 8.15
CA SER A 378 15.80 11.50 6.70
C SER A 378 15.55 12.87 6.13
N ALA A 379 16.57 13.46 5.51
CA ALA A 379 16.49 14.76 4.84
C ALA A 379 16.73 14.60 3.35
N GLY A 380 15.98 15.31 2.51
CA GLY A 380 16.17 15.28 1.07
C GLY A 380 15.62 16.50 0.36
N GLY A 381 16.14 16.76 -0.83
CA GLY A 381 15.66 17.83 -1.71
C GLY A 381 15.68 17.38 -3.15
N PHE A 382 14.74 17.88 -3.96
CA PHE A 382 14.64 17.52 -5.36
C PHE A 382 14.31 18.72 -6.24
N LEU A 383 14.71 18.59 -7.50
CA LEU A 383 14.34 19.46 -8.60
C LEU A 383 13.69 18.60 -9.68
N GLN A 384 12.57 19.06 -10.21
CA GLN A 384 11.90 18.49 -11.37
C GLN A 384 11.61 19.58 -12.38
N GLN A 385 11.95 19.34 -13.63
CA GLN A 385 11.63 20.17 -14.77
C GLN A 385 10.76 19.40 -15.75
N THR A 386 9.59 19.94 -16.08
CA THR A 386 8.68 19.41 -17.10
C THR A 386 8.60 20.43 -18.23
N VAL A 387 8.68 19.97 -19.47
CA VAL A 387 8.48 20.77 -20.68
C VAL A 387 7.40 20.11 -21.52
N THR A 388 6.38 20.87 -21.88
CA THR A 388 5.27 20.43 -22.72
C THR A 388 5.26 21.27 -23.98
N TRP A 389 5.21 20.64 -25.16
CA TRP A 389 5.11 21.37 -26.43
C TRP A 389 3.97 20.87 -27.30
N ASN A 390 3.28 21.87 -27.89
CA ASN A 390 2.10 21.67 -28.73
C ASN A 390 1.02 20.80 -28.10
N ASP A 391 0.95 20.78 -26.76
CA ASP A 391 0.00 19.98 -25.98
C ASP A 391 0.07 18.44 -26.26
N ARG A 392 1.07 18.00 -27.03
CA ARG A 392 1.24 16.61 -27.45
C ARG A 392 2.40 15.91 -26.80
N TRP A 393 3.52 16.57 -26.71
CA TRP A 393 4.73 16.02 -26.10
C TRP A 393 4.91 16.57 -24.69
N SER A 394 5.35 15.73 -23.79
CA SER A 394 5.81 16.15 -22.47
C SER A 394 7.10 15.42 -22.14
N ALA A 395 8.14 16.16 -21.80
CA ALA A 395 9.40 15.60 -21.29
C ALA A 395 9.62 16.08 -19.86
N GLN A 396 10.09 15.18 -19.01
CA GLN A 396 10.35 15.46 -17.61
C GLN A 396 11.72 14.93 -17.22
N ILE A 397 12.49 15.75 -16.52
CA ILE A 397 13.71 15.35 -15.83
C ILE A 397 13.59 15.69 -14.36
N ALA A 398 14.11 14.84 -13.50
CA ALA A 398 14.13 15.05 -12.05
C ALA A 398 15.42 14.50 -11.46
N ALA A 399 15.88 15.13 -10.38
CA ALA A 399 16.96 14.62 -9.56
C ALA A 399 16.68 14.94 -8.10
N ARG A 400 17.01 14.00 -7.21
CA ARG A 400 16.87 14.14 -5.77
C ARG A 400 18.16 13.76 -5.07
N TYR A 401 18.53 14.53 -4.07
CA TYR A 401 19.56 14.19 -3.08
C TYR A 401 18.90 13.84 -1.76
N ASP A 402 19.31 12.73 -1.16
CA ASP A 402 18.87 12.28 0.16
C ASP A 402 20.07 12.03 1.08
N ASN A 403 19.84 12.30 2.35
CA ASN A 403 20.72 12.00 3.45
C ASN A 403 19.91 11.36 4.57
N LEU A 404 20.20 10.09 4.83
CA LEU A 404 19.57 9.32 5.89
C LEU A 404 20.66 8.88 6.85
N TRP A 405 20.45 9.08 8.15
CA TRP A 405 21.34 8.50 9.14
C TRP A 405 20.60 7.90 10.31
N TYR A 406 21.17 6.84 10.85
CA TYR A 406 20.69 6.07 11.99
C TYR A 406 21.64 6.23 13.18
N ILE A 407 21.04 6.28 14.38
CA ILE A 407 21.73 6.29 15.66
C ILE A 407 21.13 5.17 16.50
N ALA A 408 21.95 4.20 16.90
CA ALA A 408 21.61 3.17 17.86
C ALA A 408 22.47 3.34 19.09
N GLN A 409 21.84 3.50 20.25
CA GLN A 409 22.52 3.60 21.54
C GLN A 409 21.95 2.54 22.47
N ASP A 410 22.80 1.63 22.94
CA ASP A 410 22.47 0.70 24.02
C ASP A 410 22.90 1.31 25.36
N ARG A 411 21.96 1.42 26.30
CA ARG A 411 22.22 2.02 27.61
C ARG A 411 22.70 1.01 28.65
N ILE A 412 22.61 -0.29 28.34
CA ILE A 412 23.14 -1.38 29.18
C ILE A 412 24.54 -1.73 28.72
N GLU A 413 24.76 -1.81 27.40
CA GLU A 413 26.03 -2.15 26.77
C GLU A 413 26.49 -1.00 25.85
N PRO A 414 27.02 0.11 26.38
CA PRO A 414 27.36 1.30 25.58
C PRO A 414 28.42 1.05 24.48
N ASP A 415 29.24 0.00 24.63
CA ASP A 415 30.22 -0.39 23.62
C ASP A 415 29.58 -0.84 22.29
N LEU A 416 28.29 -1.19 22.29
CA LEU A 416 27.51 -1.51 21.11
C LEU A 416 26.98 -0.28 20.36
N ASN A 417 27.17 0.94 20.89
CA ASN A 417 26.69 2.16 20.26
C ASN A 417 27.23 2.31 18.84
N ALA A 418 26.34 2.62 17.91
CA ALA A 418 26.69 2.72 16.51
C ALA A 418 25.88 3.82 15.80
N THR A 419 26.48 4.37 14.74
CA THR A 419 25.82 5.27 13.80
C THR A 419 26.06 4.81 12.37
N LYS A 420 25.08 4.98 11.49
CA LYS A 420 25.24 4.66 10.08
C LYS A 420 24.55 5.71 9.20
N ARG A 421 25.21 6.11 8.12
CA ARG A 421 24.73 7.16 7.21
C ARG A 421 24.67 6.63 5.78
N PHE A 422 23.59 6.98 5.09
CA PHE A 422 23.41 6.73 3.67
C PHE A 422 23.15 8.05 2.95
N THR A 423 23.95 8.34 1.92
CA THR A 423 23.76 9.49 1.02
C THR A 423 23.55 9.00 -0.39
N ARG A 424 22.69 9.69 -1.13
CA ARG A 424 22.34 9.25 -2.48
C ARG A 424 21.86 10.39 -3.36
N VAL A 425 22.08 10.22 -4.66
CA VAL A 425 21.46 11.02 -5.72
C VAL A 425 20.67 10.08 -6.62
N THR A 426 19.42 10.40 -6.89
CA THR A 426 18.53 9.60 -7.73
C THR A 426 17.97 10.43 -8.88
N PRO A 427 18.43 10.19 -10.12
CA PRO A 427 17.91 10.83 -11.31
C PRO A 427 16.68 10.09 -11.88
N LYS A 428 15.84 10.83 -12.63
CA LYS A 428 14.77 10.27 -13.45
C LYS A 428 14.57 11.11 -14.70
N GLY A 429 14.34 10.45 -15.83
CA GLY A 429 13.89 11.06 -17.07
C GLY A 429 12.65 10.36 -17.60
N SER A 430 11.71 11.09 -18.15
CA SER A 430 10.55 10.51 -18.82
C SER A 430 10.07 11.37 -19.96
N ILE A 431 9.41 10.74 -20.93
CA ILE A 431 8.81 11.40 -22.08
C ILE A 431 7.44 10.76 -22.35
N SER A 432 6.48 11.57 -22.74
CA SER A 432 5.18 11.07 -23.20
C SER A 432 4.74 11.79 -24.47
N TYR A 433 3.97 11.07 -25.28
CA TYR A 433 3.34 11.57 -26.49
C TYR A 433 1.85 11.30 -26.48
N ARG A 434 1.06 12.34 -26.71
CA ARG A 434 -0.39 12.27 -26.76
C ARG A 434 -0.88 12.22 -28.20
N LEU A 435 -1.59 11.16 -28.55
CA LEU A 435 -2.22 10.96 -29.84
C LEU A 435 -3.74 10.83 -29.63
N ALA A 436 -4.50 11.90 -29.89
CA ALA A 436 -5.95 11.94 -29.66
C ALA A 436 -6.36 11.43 -28.26
N ASN A 437 -6.95 10.25 -28.17
CA ASN A 437 -7.42 9.59 -26.94
C ASN A 437 -6.41 8.59 -26.39
N HIS A 438 -5.14 8.65 -26.78
CA HIS A 438 -4.07 7.74 -26.37
C HIS A 438 -2.87 8.55 -25.87
N THR A 439 -2.16 8.00 -24.90
CA THR A 439 -0.85 8.47 -24.44
C THR A 439 0.11 7.32 -24.41
N ILE A 440 1.26 7.47 -25.03
CA ILE A 440 2.40 6.56 -24.95
C ILE A 440 3.47 7.25 -24.13
N PHE A 441 4.16 6.55 -23.26
CA PHE A 441 5.22 7.09 -22.44
C PHE A 441 6.39 6.14 -22.30
N ALA A 442 7.56 6.70 -22.01
CA ALA A 442 8.75 5.97 -21.60
C ALA A 442 9.41 6.69 -20.43
N SER A 443 9.98 5.92 -19.51
CA SER A 443 10.73 6.46 -18.38
C SER A 443 11.97 5.63 -18.04
N LEU A 444 12.98 6.33 -17.51
CA LEU A 444 14.21 5.78 -16.96
C LEU A 444 14.43 6.41 -15.60
N GLY A 445 14.52 5.61 -14.54
CA GLY A 445 14.69 6.12 -13.18
C GLY A 445 15.71 5.35 -12.37
N GLY A 446 16.58 6.05 -11.66
CA GLY A 446 17.39 5.51 -10.60
C GLY A 446 16.57 5.29 -9.33
N GLY A 447 16.86 4.24 -8.57
CA GLY A 447 16.26 3.96 -7.28
C GLY A 447 17.31 3.63 -6.25
N VAL A 448 17.10 4.05 -5.02
CA VAL A 448 17.94 3.70 -3.88
C VAL A 448 17.09 3.46 -2.66
N GLU A 449 17.22 2.27 -2.07
CA GLU A 449 16.50 1.84 -0.88
C GLU A 449 17.49 1.62 0.27
N SER A 450 17.42 2.46 1.29
CA SER A 450 18.18 2.20 2.51
C SER A 450 17.52 1.05 3.28
N PRO A 451 18.29 0.19 3.97
CA PRO A 451 17.73 -0.79 4.88
C PRO A 451 16.83 -0.10 5.92
N ALA A 452 15.70 -0.71 6.26
CA ALA A 452 14.92 -0.25 7.40
C ALA A 452 15.68 -0.52 8.71
N PHE A 453 15.38 0.23 9.77
CA PHE A 453 16.16 0.14 11.02
C PHE A 453 16.20 -1.28 11.61
N ASN A 454 15.10 -2.03 11.53
CA ASN A 454 15.06 -3.41 11.97
C ASN A 454 15.74 -4.42 11.02
N GLU A 455 16.05 -4.03 9.79
CA GLU A 455 16.84 -4.85 8.86
C GLU A 455 18.33 -4.69 9.11
N ILE A 456 18.74 -3.53 9.63
CA ILE A 456 20.14 -3.22 9.89
C ILE A 456 20.63 -3.77 11.24
N ASP A 457 19.75 -4.39 12.05
CA ASP A 457 20.19 -5.15 13.22
C ASP A 457 21.18 -6.25 12.79
N PRO A 458 22.36 -6.35 13.41
CA PRO A 458 23.34 -7.36 13.04
C PRO A 458 22.85 -8.77 13.43
N GLY A 459 23.26 -9.75 12.62
CA GLY A 459 23.18 -11.15 13.01
C GLY A 459 24.46 -11.63 13.70
N PRO A 460 24.45 -12.84 14.32
CA PRO A 460 25.66 -13.44 14.88
C PRO A 460 26.75 -13.58 13.80
N PRO A 461 28.06 -13.38 14.15
CA PRO A 461 28.57 -13.01 15.48
C PRO A 461 28.62 -11.50 15.74
N TYR A 462 28.14 -10.68 14.81
CA TYR A 462 28.31 -9.20 14.87
C TYR A 462 27.40 -8.51 15.88
N ASP A 463 26.30 -9.18 16.28
CA ASP A 463 25.38 -8.69 17.32
C ASP A 463 26.04 -8.53 18.70
N ALA A 464 27.19 -9.17 18.91
CA ALA A 464 27.99 -9.04 20.12
C ALA A 464 28.97 -7.83 20.09
N ILE A 465 29.15 -7.16 18.94
CA ILE A 465 30.16 -6.09 18.80
C ILE A 465 29.60 -4.77 18.25
N THR A 466 28.39 -4.75 17.76
CA THR A 466 27.74 -3.53 17.23
C THR A 466 26.22 -3.63 17.25
N SER A 467 25.54 -2.50 17.36
CA SER A 467 24.08 -2.41 17.24
C SER A 467 23.61 -2.20 15.80
N LEU A 468 24.48 -1.94 14.83
CA LEU A 468 24.12 -1.73 13.43
C LEU A 468 25.03 -2.57 12.53
N ASN A 469 24.45 -3.38 11.65
CA ASN A 469 25.17 -4.21 10.70
C ASN A 469 26.06 -3.35 9.77
N PRO A 470 27.39 -3.46 9.87
CA PRO A 470 28.30 -2.65 9.05
C PRO A 470 28.30 -3.04 7.57
N PHE A 471 27.90 -4.27 7.24
CA PHE A 471 27.99 -4.87 5.89
C PHE A 471 26.73 -4.67 5.07
N LEU A 472 25.61 -4.23 5.67
CA LEU A 472 24.37 -4.03 4.95
C LEU A 472 24.35 -2.64 4.32
N ASP A 473 24.45 -2.58 3.00
CA ASP A 473 24.38 -1.35 2.21
C ASP A 473 22.99 -1.08 1.63
N ALA A 474 22.80 0.16 1.13
CA ALA A 474 21.60 0.50 0.41
C ALA A 474 21.50 -0.26 -0.92
N MET A 475 20.31 -0.79 -1.21
CA MET A 475 19.97 -1.30 -2.54
C MET A 475 20.01 -0.16 -3.56
N ARG A 476 20.48 -0.45 -4.76
CA ARG A 476 20.46 0.47 -5.91
C ARG A 476 19.75 -0.19 -7.07
N SER A 477 18.88 0.54 -7.74
CA SER A 477 18.17 0.01 -8.90
C SER A 477 18.15 0.98 -10.06
N THR A 478 17.97 0.43 -11.25
CA THR A 478 17.65 1.17 -12.47
C THR A 478 16.37 0.56 -13.04
N THR A 479 15.37 1.41 -13.26
CA THR A 479 14.06 1.03 -13.81
C THR A 479 13.91 1.62 -15.21
N TYR A 480 13.64 0.77 -16.17
CA TYR A 480 13.21 1.12 -17.54
C TYR A 480 11.74 0.78 -17.66
N GLU A 481 10.94 1.68 -18.23
CA GLU A 481 9.50 1.47 -18.39
C GLU A 481 9.03 2.09 -19.69
N ILE A 482 8.16 1.36 -20.41
CA ILE A 482 7.40 1.86 -21.54
C ILE A 482 5.95 1.49 -21.32
N GLY A 483 5.03 2.43 -21.51
CA GLY A 483 3.62 2.19 -21.34
C GLY A 483 2.74 2.96 -22.29
N ALA A 484 1.49 2.53 -22.38
CA ALA A 484 0.47 3.18 -23.19
C ALA A 484 -0.88 3.09 -22.48
N ARG A 485 -1.68 4.14 -22.58
CA ARG A 485 -3.05 4.18 -22.09
C ARG A 485 -3.97 4.92 -23.04
N GLY A 486 -5.24 4.58 -22.98
CA GLY A 486 -6.18 5.25 -23.86
C GLY A 486 -7.60 4.73 -23.77
N VAL A 487 -8.46 5.32 -24.62
CA VAL A 487 -9.84 4.92 -24.80
C VAL A 487 -10.06 4.63 -26.29
N LEU A 488 -10.54 3.42 -26.58
CA LEU A 488 -10.96 2.99 -27.90
C LEU A 488 -12.48 3.02 -27.96
N GLY A 489 -13.03 3.77 -28.93
CA GLY A 489 -14.43 3.67 -29.28
C GLY A 489 -14.67 2.42 -30.11
N SER A 490 -15.75 1.68 -29.82
CA SER A 490 -16.18 0.56 -30.66
C SER A 490 -17.70 0.54 -30.79
N ALA A 491 -18.20 -0.19 -31.78
CA ALA A 491 -19.64 -0.39 -31.98
C ALA A 491 -20.33 -1.13 -30.82
N VAL A 492 -19.53 -1.82 -29.99
CA VAL A 492 -19.98 -2.58 -28.81
C VAL A 492 -19.55 -1.91 -27.48
N GLY A 493 -19.45 -0.58 -27.48
CA GLY A 493 -19.12 0.22 -26.31
C GLY A 493 -17.64 0.59 -26.19
N PRO A 494 -17.31 1.54 -25.30
CA PRO A 494 -15.96 2.01 -25.11
C PRO A 494 -15.07 1.00 -24.36
N TRP A 495 -13.79 0.95 -24.75
CA TRP A 495 -12.73 0.24 -24.07
C TRP A 495 -11.74 1.24 -23.48
N ARG A 496 -11.35 1.07 -22.25
CA ARG A 496 -10.23 1.76 -21.65
C ARG A 496 -9.11 0.76 -21.39
N TYR A 497 -7.89 1.13 -21.69
CA TYR A 497 -6.72 0.32 -21.39
C TYR A 497 -5.60 1.14 -20.75
N ASP A 498 -4.80 0.48 -19.92
CA ASP A 498 -3.51 0.94 -19.41
C ASP A 498 -2.57 -0.27 -19.43
N ALA A 499 -1.47 -0.16 -20.16
CA ALA A 499 -0.50 -1.23 -20.33
C ALA A 499 0.91 -0.70 -20.12
N ALA A 500 1.77 -1.49 -19.48
CA ALA A 500 3.17 -1.18 -19.31
C ALA A 500 4.05 -2.43 -19.39
N ILE A 501 5.25 -2.27 -19.92
CA ILE A 501 6.35 -3.22 -19.80
C ILE A 501 7.49 -2.55 -19.04
N TYR A 502 8.19 -3.30 -18.21
CA TYR A 502 9.28 -2.76 -17.44
C TYR A 502 10.43 -3.76 -17.26
N GLN A 503 11.62 -3.22 -17.05
CA GLN A 503 12.78 -3.94 -16.59
C GLN A 503 13.39 -3.18 -15.40
N ILE A 504 13.72 -3.91 -14.34
CA ILE A 504 14.36 -3.38 -13.15
C ILE A 504 15.62 -4.20 -12.89
N GLU A 505 16.76 -3.54 -12.81
CA GLU A 505 18.01 -4.12 -12.40
C GLU A 505 18.40 -3.61 -11.02
N THR A 506 18.70 -4.50 -10.09
CA THR A 506 19.01 -4.15 -8.71
C THR A 506 20.36 -4.74 -8.29
N SER A 507 21.14 -3.95 -7.58
CA SER A 507 22.35 -4.37 -6.87
C SER A 507 22.17 -4.23 -5.37
N ASN A 508 22.85 -5.07 -4.59
CA ASN A 508 22.73 -5.14 -3.13
C ASN A 508 21.28 -5.41 -2.68
N GLU A 509 20.58 -6.32 -3.36
CA GLU A 509 19.23 -6.73 -2.94
C GLU A 509 19.25 -7.19 -1.48
N ILE A 510 18.43 -6.60 -0.63
CA ILE A 510 18.35 -6.96 0.79
C ILE A 510 17.44 -8.17 0.94
N VAL A 511 17.98 -9.26 1.46
CA VAL A 511 17.27 -10.53 1.63
C VAL A 511 17.23 -10.96 3.09
N PRO A 512 16.08 -11.47 3.56
CA PRO A 512 15.93 -11.98 4.91
C PRO A 512 16.60 -13.35 5.05
N GLN A 513 17.27 -13.58 6.18
CA GLN A 513 17.84 -14.86 6.59
C GLN A 513 17.15 -15.36 7.85
N ASN A 514 17.05 -16.68 8.01
CA ASN A 514 16.43 -17.33 9.17
C ASN A 514 15.05 -16.75 9.49
N GLY A 515 14.15 -16.70 8.49
CA GLY A 515 12.82 -16.14 8.65
C GLY A 515 12.80 -14.67 9.03
N GLY A 516 13.79 -13.88 8.58
CA GLY A 516 13.96 -12.47 8.96
C GLY A 516 14.68 -12.28 10.30
N GLY A 517 15.43 -13.27 10.77
CA GLY A 517 16.29 -13.20 11.93
C GLY A 517 17.34 -12.09 11.81
N TYR A 518 17.94 -11.99 10.66
CA TYR A 518 18.86 -10.94 10.23
C TYR A 518 18.74 -10.79 8.71
N PHE A 519 19.45 -9.82 8.14
CA PHE A 519 19.39 -9.52 6.71
C PHE A 519 20.80 -9.46 6.13
N THR A 520 20.92 -9.90 4.89
CA THR A 520 22.15 -9.83 4.08
C THR A 520 21.83 -9.19 2.72
N THR A 521 22.85 -8.96 1.91
CA THR A 521 22.69 -8.51 0.53
C THR A 521 22.91 -9.64 -0.45
N ALA A 522 21.97 -9.86 -1.38
CA ALA A 522 22.21 -10.55 -2.63
C ALA A 522 22.98 -9.63 -3.59
N GLY A 523 23.83 -10.18 -4.41
CA GLY A 523 24.72 -9.42 -5.30
C GLY A 523 23.93 -8.62 -6.35
N ARG A 524 23.09 -9.29 -7.16
CA ARG A 524 22.24 -8.68 -8.20
C ARG A 524 20.94 -9.44 -8.36
N SER A 525 19.88 -8.70 -8.64
CA SER A 525 18.59 -9.25 -9.07
C SER A 525 18.06 -8.50 -10.29
N GLN A 526 17.17 -9.13 -11.03
CA GLN A 526 16.49 -8.55 -12.18
C GLN A 526 15.00 -8.88 -12.12
N ARG A 527 14.18 -7.91 -12.50
CA ARG A 527 12.73 -8.07 -12.65
C ARG A 527 12.33 -7.56 -14.04
N ILE A 528 11.69 -8.41 -14.83
CA ILE A 528 11.12 -8.05 -16.13
C ILE A 528 9.65 -8.39 -16.09
N GLY A 529 8.79 -7.43 -16.42
CA GLY A 529 7.36 -7.67 -16.34
C GLY A 529 6.53 -6.88 -17.32
N ALA A 530 5.28 -7.31 -17.44
CA ALA A 530 4.22 -6.69 -18.22
C ALA A 530 2.96 -6.57 -17.35
N GLU A 531 2.27 -5.46 -17.47
CA GLU A 531 1.06 -5.14 -16.74
C GLU A 531 -0.02 -4.68 -17.70
N LEU A 532 -1.26 -5.07 -17.44
CA LEU A 532 -2.41 -4.69 -18.25
C LEU A 532 -3.63 -4.43 -17.36
N THR A 533 -4.33 -3.34 -17.66
CA THR A 533 -5.71 -3.07 -17.21
C THR A 533 -6.58 -2.90 -18.44
N LEU A 534 -7.74 -3.56 -18.44
CA LEU A 534 -8.78 -3.40 -19.44
C LEU A 534 -10.11 -3.14 -18.75
N ASP A 535 -10.81 -2.09 -19.16
CA ASP A 535 -12.21 -1.85 -18.81
C ASP A 535 -13.01 -1.80 -20.09
N TRP A 536 -14.09 -2.56 -20.14
CA TRP A 536 -15.02 -2.59 -21.27
C TRP A 536 -16.45 -2.37 -20.81
N GLN A 537 -17.12 -1.42 -21.42
CA GLN A 537 -18.53 -1.12 -21.16
C GLN A 537 -19.38 -1.50 -22.38
N PRO A 538 -19.72 -2.80 -22.57
CA PRO A 538 -20.53 -3.25 -23.69
C PRO A 538 -21.96 -2.72 -23.66
N LEU A 539 -22.49 -2.48 -22.47
CA LEU A 539 -23.80 -1.93 -22.21
C LEU A 539 -23.68 -0.79 -21.18
N THR A 540 -24.60 0.17 -21.20
CA THR A 540 -24.66 1.24 -20.21
C THR A 540 -24.85 0.72 -18.77
N SER A 541 -25.37 -0.51 -18.62
CA SER A 541 -25.57 -1.18 -17.34
C SER A 541 -24.50 -2.22 -16.99
N LEU A 542 -23.53 -2.52 -17.86
CA LEU A 542 -22.53 -3.56 -17.64
C LEU A 542 -21.13 -3.03 -17.89
N VAL A 543 -20.26 -3.20 -16.89
CA VAL A 543 -18.82 -2.96 -17.01
C VAL A 543 -18.08 -4.26 -16.71
N LEU A 544 -17.15 -4.61 -17.58
CA LEU A 544 -16.18 -5.67 -17.39
C LEU A 544 -14.83 -5.06 -17.12
N HIS A 545 -14.17 -5.53 -16.07
CA HIS A 545 -12.84 -5.11 -15.65
C HIS A 545 -11.90 -6.31 -15.64
N ALA A 546 -10.69 -6.15 -16.14
CA ALA A 546 -9.66 -7.18 -16.09
C ALA A 546 -8.29 -6.54 -15.86
N THR A 547 -7.51 -7.12 -14.96
CA THR A 547 -6.12 -6.79 -14.75
C THR A 547 -5.25 -8.03 -14.76
N GLY A 548 -4.03 -7.89 -15.25
CA GLY A 548 -3.06 -8.96 -15.26
C GLY A 548 -1.65 -8.42 -15.10
N SER A 549 -0.82 -9.18 -14.42
CA SER A 549 0.59 -8.90 -14.22
C SER A 549 1.39 -10.15 -14.43
N PHE A 550 2.34 -10.07 -15.33
CA PHE A 550 3.34 -11.11 -15.56
C PHE A 550 4.72 -10.55 -15.25
N SER A 551 5.51 -11.27 -14.46
CA SER A 551 6.89 -10.86 -14.16
C SER A 551 7.81 -12.05 -13.96
N ASN A 552 9.02 -11.95 -14.49
CA ASN A 552 10.14 -12.82 -14.16
C ASN A 552 11.05 -12.08 -13.19
N ASN A 553 11.17 -12.59 -11.98
CA ASN A 553 11.95 -12.00 -10.89
C ASN A 553 13.02 -12.99 -10.48
N GLU A 554 14.29 -12.68 -10.74
CA GLU A 554 15.39 -13.63 -10.68
C GLU A 554 16.62 -13.03 -9.98
N TYR A 555 17.33 -13.83 -9.19
CA TYR A 555 18.66 -13.52 -8.71
C TYR A 555 19.68 -13.73 -9.83
N LYS A 556 20.32 -12.66 -10.29
CA LYS A 556 21.38 -12.76 -11.33
C LYS A 556 22.73 -13.15 -10.73
N ARG A 557 22.98 -12.79 -9.48
CA ARG A 557 24.16 -13.19 -8.72
C ARG A 557 23.83 -13.16 -7.23
N TYR A 558 23.77 -14.32 -6.62
CA TYR A 558 23.51 -14.45 -5.19
C TYR A 558 24.18 -15.72 -4.65
N THR A 559 25.24 -15.55 -3.91
CA THR A 559 25.95 -16.63 -3.20
C THR A 559 26.08 -16.26 -1.74
N ASN A 560 25.82 -17.19 -0.85
CA ASN A 560 26.03 -17.08 0.60
C ASN A 560 26.58 -18.40 1.16
N GLU A 561 26.64 -18.51 2.50
CA GLU A 561 27.18 -19.71 3.17
C GLU A 561 26.36 -20.99 2.89
N LEU A 562 25.10 -20.87 2.50
CA LEU A 562 24.20 -21.99 2.20
C LEU A 562 24.31 -22.47 0.75
N GLY A 563 24.89 -21.68 -0.15
CA GLY A 563 25.05 -22.06 -1.55
C GLY A 563 25.03 -20.89 -2.54
N ASP A 564 25.01 -21.26 -3.82
CA ASP A 564 24.82 -20.33 -4.93
C ASP A 564 23.36 -20.42 -5.43
N PHE A 565 22.64 -19.33 -5.31
CA PHE A 565 21.24 -19.17 -5.70
C PHE A 565 21.08 -18.33 -6.98
N SER A 566 22.17 -18.10 -7.70
CA SER A 566 22.14 -17.38 -8.98
C SER A 566 21.30 -18.14 -10.00
N GLY A 567 20.37 -17.44 -10.67
CA GLY A 567 19.42 -18.03 -11.59
C GLY A 567 18.10 -18.47 -10.95
N ASN A 568 18.01 -18.50 -9.61
CA ASN A 568 16.78 -18.85 -8.93
C ASN A 568 15.75 -17.70 -8.95
N ASP A 569 14.48 -18.07 -8.93
CA ASP A 569 13.37 -17.14 -8.75
C ASP A 569 13.43 -16.49 -7.37
N MET A 570 13.15 -15.20 -7.30
CA MET A 570 13.07 -14.47 -6.03
C MET A 570 11.82 -14.92 -5.26
N PRO A 571 11.94 -15.41 -4.03
CA PRO A 571 10.81 -15.94 -3.29
C PRO A 571 9.78 -14.86 -2.92
N GLY A 572 8.51 -15.27 -2.71
CA GLY A 572 7.39 -14.42 -2.36
C GLY A 572 6.79 -13.62 -3.52
N LEU A 573 7.21 -13.89 -4.76
CA LEU A 573 6.79 -13.18 -5.97
C LEU A 573 6.25 -14.17 -7.01
N PRO A 574 4.94 -14.23 -7.26
CA PRO A 574 4.40 -15.05 -8.34
C PRO A 574 4.76 -14.45 -9.70
N ARG A 575 4.97 -15.34 -10.69
CA ARG A 575 5.20 -14.91 -12.08
C ARG A 575 3.96 -14.33 -12.73
N LEU A 576 2.78 -14.79 -12.31
CA LEU A 576 1.48 -14.35 -12.83
C LEU A 576 0.52 -14.11 -11.68
N PHE A 577 -0.17 -12.97 -11.69
CA PHE A 577 -1.37 -12.75 -10.90
C PHE A 577 -2.35 -11.88 -11.67
N PHE A 578 -3.65 -12.07 -11.39
CA PHE A 578 -4.71 -11.42 -12.14
C PHE A 578 -5.95 -11.18 -11.28
N ALA A 579 -6.78 -10.24 -11.72
CA ALA A 579 -8.14 -10.06 -11.24
C ALA A 579 -9.05 -9.68 -12.42
N SER A 580 -10.26 -10.20 -12.42
CA SER A 580 -11.27 -9.89 -13.44
C SER A 580 -12.64 -9.83 -12.76
N SER A 581 -13.48 -8.85 -13.13
CA SER A 581 -14.85 -8.77 -12.64
C SER A 581 -15.82 -8.25 -13.70
N GLY A 582 -17.08 -8.61 -13.52
CA GLY A 582 -18.21 -8.07 -14.27
C GLY A 582 -19.23 -7.47 -13.31
N ARG A 583 -19.50 -6.17 -13.45
CA ARG A 583 -20.47 -5.43 -12.64
C ARG A 583 -21.67 -5.01 -13.50
N ALA A 584 -22.85 -5.46 -13.08
CA ALA A 584 -24.13 -5.12 -13.72
C ALA A 584 -25.00 -4.24 -12.83
N LYS A 585 -25.51 -3.12 -13.35
CA LYS A 585 -26.59 -2.36 -12.77
C LYS A 585 -27.91 -3.06 -13.06
N LEU A 586 -28.70 -3.29 -12.03
CA LEU A 586 -30.00 -3.96 -12.11
C LEU A 586 -31.12 -2.97 -11.78
N PRO A 587 -32.40 -3.27 -12.09
CA PRO A 587 -33.52 -2.43 -11.73
C PRO A 587 -33.63 -2.16 -10.23
N GLN A 588 -34.36 -1.12 -9.86
CA GLN A 588 -34.71 -0.77 -8.48
C GLN A 588 -33.51 -0.44 -7.56
N GLY A 589 -32.36 -0.04 -8.12
CA GLY A 589 -31.17 0.35 -7.36
C GLY A 589 -30.27 -0.80 -6.95
N PHE A 590 -30.48 -2.00 -7.46
CA PHE A 590 -29.58 -3.13 -7.27
C PHE A 590 -28.37 -3.06 -8.22
N SER A 591 -27.26 -3.64 -7.80
CA SER A 591 -26.12 -3.98 -8.65
C SER A 591 -25.57 -5.35 -8.23
N ALA A 592 -25.08 -6.10 -9.19
CA ALA A 592 -24.41 -7.37 -8.93
C ALA A 592 -23.01 -7.34 -9.53
N GLU A 593 -22.05 -7.92 -8.84
CA GLU A 593 -20.69 -8.09 -9.30
C GLU A 593 -20.26 -9.54 -9.11
N LEU A 594 -19.62 -10.12 -10.11
CA LEU A 594 -18.97 -11.41 -10.07
C LEU A 594 -17.51 -11.19 -10.45
N GLY A 595 -16.59 -11.69 -9.64
CA GLY A 595 -15.16 -11.54 -9.86
C GLY A 595 -14.40 -12.84 -9.70
N VAL A 596 -13.25 -12.91 -10.34
CA VAL A 596 -12.25 -13.95 -10.14
C VAL A 596 -10.88 -13.27 -10.00
N SER A 597 -10.12 -13.72 -9.01
CA SER A 597 -8.73 -13.31 -8.83
C SER A 597 -7.86 -14.52 -8.57
N GLY A 598 -6.58 -14.45 -8.91
CA GLY A 598 -5.70 -15.58 -8.72
C GLY A 598 -4.23 -15.24 -8.82
N SER A 599 -3.41 -16.19 -8.41
CA SER A 599 -1.97 -16.16 -8.46
C SER A 599 -1.42 -17.46 -9.02
N GLY A 600 -0.39 -17.40 -9.84
CA GLY A 600 0.45 -18.56 -10.15
C GLY A 600 1.22 -19.02 -8.91
N ASN A 601 1.89 -20.14 -9.03
CA ASN A 601 2.80 -20.64 -8.01
C ASN A 601 4.00 -19.71 -7.80
N TYR A 602 4.60 -19.77 -6.60
CA TYR A 602 5.80 -19.02 -6.25
C TYR A 602 6.55 -19.65 -5.09
N PHE A 603 7.85 -19.44 -5.05
CA PHE A 603 8.70 -20.03 -4.02
C PHE A 603 8.68 -19.25 -2.70
N ALA A 604 8.94 -19.98 -1.61
CA ALA A 604 9.04 -19.44 -0.26
C ALA A 604 10.47 -19.39 0.28
N ASP A 605 11.46 -19.92 -0.46
CA ASP A 605 12.87 -19.94 -0.09
C ASP A 605 13.78 -19.61 -1.27
N ASP A 606 14.97 -19.10 -0.98
CA ASP A 606 15.96 -18.73 -2.00
C ASP A 606 16.47 -19.95 -2.80
N ALA A 607 16.38 -21.16 -2.23
CA ALA A 607 16.77 -22.40 -2.89
C ALA A 607 15.73 -22.91 -3.91
N ASN A 608 14.53 -22.29 -3.94
CA ASN A 608 13.40 -22.72 -4.75
C ASN A 608 12.96 -24.17 -4.46
N THR A 609 12.98 -24.56 -3.19
CA THR A 609 12.57 -25.92 -2.75
C THR A 609 11.19 -25.96 -2.10
N ALA A 610 10.73 -24.86 -1.52
CA ALA A 610 9.42 -24.71 -0.91
C ALA A 610 8.55 -23.82 -1.81
N GLU A 611 7.41 -24.35 -2.25
CA GLU A 611 6.51 -23.70 -3.21
C GLU A 611 5.12 -23.49 -2.62
N ALA A 612 4.55 -22.31 -2.85
CA ALA A 612 3.13 -22.04 -2.65
C ALA A 612 2.40 -22.27 -3.99
N GLU A 613 1.39 -23.13 -3.97
CA GLU A 613 0.63 -23.54 -5.14
C GLU A 613 -0.20 -22.40 -5.72
N ALA A 614 -0.44 -22.46 -7.03
CA ALA A 614 -1.32 -21.54 -7.73
C ALA A 614 -2.78 -21.69 -7.24
N TYR A 615 -3.50 -20.57 -7.23
CA TYR A 615 -4.90 -20.55 -6.83
C TYR A 615 -5.73 -19.54 -7.64
N HIS A 616 -7.05 -19.73 -7.60
CA HIS A 616 -8.02 -18.76 -8.10
C HIS A 616 -9.23 -18.70 -7.16
N LEU A 617 -9.66 -17.50 -6.84
CA LEU A 617 -10.77 -17.24 -5.93
C LEU A 617 -11.92 -16.61 -6.69
N VAL A 618 -13.11 -17.15 -6.51
CA VAL A 618 -14.34 -16.58 -7.08
C VAL A 618 -15.07 -15.81 -6.00
N ASN A 619 -15.44 -14.57 -6.31
CA ASN A 619 -16.11 -13.66 -5.38
C ASN A 619 -17.38 -13.12 -6.04
N ALA A 620 -18.42 -12.88 -5.24
CA ALA A 620 -19.63 -12.22 -5.72
C ALA A 620 -20.15 -11.22 -4.71
N THR A 621 -20.72 -10.14 -5.21
CA THR A 621 -21.34 -9.09 -4.39
C THR A 621 -22.69 -8.70 -4.99
N LEU A 622 -23.71 -8.60 -4.14
CA LEU A 622 -24.98 -7.98 -4.45
C LEU A 622 -25.11 -6.74 -3.58
N ASP A 623 -25.30 -5.60 -4.20
CA ASP A 623 -25.51 -4.34 -3.49
C ASP A 623 -26.83 -3.67 -3.93
N TRP A 624 -27.41 -2.91 -3.02
CA TRP A 624 -28.60 -2.13 -3.22
C TRP A 624 -28.41 -0.72 -2.66
N SER A 625 -28.85 0.28 -3.42
CA SER A 625 -28.78 1.68 -3.00
C SER A 625 -30.07 2.40 -3.37
N ARG A 626 -30.59 3.20 -2.44
CA ARG A 626 -31.75 4.03 -2.65
C ARG A 626 -31.54 5.44 -2.10
N ASP A 627 -31.73 6.43 -2.97
CA ASP A 627 -31.75 7.81 -2.54
C ASP A 627 -33.10 8.15 -1.91
N LEU A 628 -33.03 8.84 -0.79
CA LEU A 628 -34.15 9.38 -0.04
C LEU A 628 -34.14 10.93 -0.15
N PRO A 629 -35.23 11.64 0.14
CA PRO A 629 -35.25 13.10 0.05
C PRO A 629 -34.17 13.83 0.87
N ARG A 630 -33.70 13.22 1.95
CA ARG A 630 -32.67 13.77 2.83
C ARG A 630 -31.50 12.82 3.09
N GLY A 631 -31.22 11.89 2.18
CA GLY A 631 -30.14 10.97 2.42
C GLY A 631 -30.09 9.80 1.46
N THR A 632 -29.28 8.78 1.80
CA THR A 632 -29.11 7.56 1.00
C THR A 632 -29.04 6.37 1.94
N VAL A 633 -29.70 5.28 1.60
CA VAL A 633 -29.55 3.98 2.25
C VAL A 633 -28.84 3.03 1.29
N ARG A 634 -27.87 2.30 1.76
CA ARG A 634 -27.15 1.27 0.99
C ARG A 634 -27.07 0.00 1.82
N ALA A 635 -27.21 -1.15 1.17
CA ALA A 635 -27.01 -2.44 1.77
C ALA A 635 -26.22 -3.33 0.79
N PHE A 636 -25.41 -4.24 1.30
CA PHE A 636 -24.73 -5.22 0.46
C PHE A 636 -24.55 -6.55 1.17
N VAL A 637 -24.37 -7.60 0.36
CA VAL A 637 -23.89 -8.92 0.78
C VAL A 637 -22.78 -9.31 -0.19
N SER A 638 -21.64 -9.73 0.33
CA SER A 638 -20.47 -10.15 -0.43
C SER A 638 -20.00 -11.52 0.05
N GLY A 639 -19.77 -12.44 -0.87
CA GLY A 639 -19.12 -13.71 -0.63
C GLY A 639 -17.74 -13.74 -1.28
N ALA A 640 -16.74 -14.16 -0.55
CA ALA A 640 -15.39 -14.34 -1.05
C ALA A 640 -14.96 -15.80 -0.96
N ASN A 641 -14.12 -16.25 -1.91
CA ASN A 641 -13.72 -17.64 -2.07
C ASN A 641 -14.93 -18.59 -2.12
N LEU A 642 -15.89 -18.29 -3.00
CA LEU A 642 -17.16 -19.03 -3.09
C LEU A 642 -17.01 -20.51 -3.44
N LEU A 643 -15.89 -20.91 -4.02
CA LEU A 643 -15.57 -22.29 -4.34
C LEU A 643 -14.86 -23.02 -3.21
N ASP A 644 -14.66 -22.34 -2.08
CA ASP A 644 -13.94 -22.82 -0.88
C ASP A 644 -12.59 -23.44 -1.22
N GLN A 645 -11.85 -22.81 -2.14
CA GLN A 645 -10.54 -23.27 -2.57
C GLN A 645 -9.51 -23.04 -1.48
N ASP A 646 -8.85 -24.12 -1.09
CA ASP A 646 -7.65 -24.05 -0.25
C ASP A 646 -6.52 -23.31 -0.98
N HIS A 647 -5.88 -22.37 -0.29
CA HIS A 647 -4.77 -21.61 -0.85
C HIS A 647 -3.82 -21.10 0.23
N VAL A 648 -2.61 -20.74 -0.17
CA VAL A 648 -1.64 -20.03 0.65
C VAL A 648 -1.73 -18.54 0.34
N ALA A 649 -2.13 -17.74 1.31
CA ALA A 649 -2.28 -16.30 1.13
C ALA A 649 -0.97 -15.53 1.30
N SER A 650 -0.01 -16.08 2.06
CA SER A 650 1.26 -15.43 2.37
C SER A 650 2.33 -16.48 2.70
N VAL A 651 3.59 -16.15 2.45
CA VAL A 651 4.72 -17.01 2.82
C VAL A 651 5.72 -16.28 3.72
N PHE A 652 6.41 -17.05 4.55
CA PHE A 652 7.61 -16.61 5.24
C PHE A 652 8.82 -16.99 4.42
N ILE A 653 9.57 -16.00 3.94
CA ILE A 653 10.77 -16.25 3.15
C ILE A 653 11.87 -16.83 4.04
N ASN A 654 12.48 -17.91 3.59
CA ASN A 654 13.52 -18.63 4.31
C ASN A 654 13.10 -19.01 5.73
N GLY A 655 11.85 -19.46 5.89
CA GLY A 655 11.25 -19.78 7.17
C GLY A 655 12.01 -20.86 7.93
N LEU A 656 12.22 -20.67 9.24
CA LEU A 656 12.90 -21.64 10.08
C LEU A 656 12.09 -22.94 10.21
N ALA A 657 12.81 -24.07 10.21
CA ALA A 657 12.24 -25.42 10.38
C ALA A 657 11.10 -25.74 9.37
N GLY A 658 11.20 -25.24 8.14
CA GLY A 658 10.22 -25.52 7.10
C GLY A 658 8.87 -24.82 7.28
N ARG A 659 8.79 -23.80 8.15
CA ARG A 659 7.57 -23.02 8.39
C ARG A 659 7.45 -21.89 7.41
N TYR A 660 6.87 -22.17 6.26
CA TYR A 660 6.76 -21.24 5.15
C TYR A 660 5.35 -20.68 4.94
N TYR A 661 4.29 -21.42 5.29
CA TYR A 661 2.96 -21.22 4.73
C TYR A 661 2.00 -20.55 5.70
N GLU A 662 1.37 -19.46 5.29
CA GLU A 662 0.23 -18.86 5.97
C GLU A 662 -1.03 -19.11 5.11
N PRO A 663 -1.92 -20.02 5.51
CA PRO A 663 -3.10 -20.36 4.72
C PRO A 663 -4.08 -19.19 4.63
N GLY A 664 -4.74 -19.07 3.47
CA GLY A 664 -5.73 -18.06 3.17
C GLY A 664 -7.11 -18.38 3.73
N LEU A 665 -7.97 -17.38 3.76
CA LEU A 665 -9.35 -17.49 4.23
C LEU A 665 -10.14 -18.52 3.41
N PRO A 666 -10.87 -19.46 4.05
CA PRO A 666 -11.85 -20.30 3.37
C PRO A 666 -13.03 -19.45 2.87
N LEU A 667 -14.08 -20.09 2.36
CA LEU A 667 -15.33 -19.43 2.01
C LEU A 667 -15.79 -18.52 3.16
N ASN A 668 -16.02 -17.26 2.85
CA ASN A 668 -16.48 -16.29 3.84
C ASN A 668 -17.50 -15.33 3.25
N VAL A 669 -18.42 -14.90 4.10
CA VAL A 669 -19.50 -13.99 3.74
C VAL A 669 -19.45 -12.77 4.65
N SER A 670 -19.73 -11.61 4.08
CA SER A 670 -19.91 -10.37 4.82
C SER A 670 -21.09 -9.59 4.28
N GLY A 671 -21.69 -8.76 5.10
CA GLY A 671 -22.74 -7.85 4.70
C GLY A 671 -22.64 -6.54 5.46
N GLY A 672 -23.28 -5.51 4.92
CA GLY A 672 -23.25 -4.20 5.52
C GLY A 672 -24.46 -3.36 5.19
N LEU A 673 -24.76 -2.42 6.11
CA LEU A 673 -25.79 -1.40 5.97
C LEU A 673 -25.16 -0.03 6.21
N SER A 674 -25.42 0.91 5.32
CA SER A 674 -24.99 2.31 5.44
C SER A 674 -26.20 3.22 5.29
N VAL A 675 -26.36 4.14 6.22
CA VAL A 675 -27.41 5.17 6.18
C VAL A 675 -26.73 6.53 6.29
N SER A 676 -27.01 7.40 5.32
CA SER A 676 -26.49 8.77 5.29
C SER A 676 -27.66 9.76 5.28
N TRP A 677 -27.59 10.82 6.10
CA TRP A 677 -28.52 11.95 6.13
C TRP A 677 -27.79 13.25 5.78
N ARG A 678 -28.53 14.16 5.09
CA ARG A 678 -28.05 15.49 4.67
C ARG A 678 -28.94 16.60 5.20
#